data_8a19f2069df97ba85674711ba3a419fd
#
_entry.id   8a19f2069df97ba85674711ba3a419fd
#
_cell.length_a   1.000
_cell.length_b   1.000
_cell.length_c   1.000
_cell.angle_alpha   90.00
_cell.angle_beta   90.00
_cell.angle_gamma   90.00
#
_symmetry.space_group_name_H-M   'P 1'
#
loop_
_entity.id
_entity.type
_entity.pdbx_description
1 polymer ?
#
loop_
_entity_poly.entity_id
_entity_poly.type
_entity_poly.pdbx_seq_one_letter_code
_entity_poly.pdbx_strand_id
1 'polypeptide(L)'
;MTNTNLISGLCPTVTTGEPIAYSFALKDRSGENLPSLAGGRAASESVGDPGWVRFYRGRARELVYDLGEVRRIGGFSASFLQNGAAGVYTPRRVELLISADGVTYRRAFAVDSKVSPAAKDVSVSVFEAAGGQAFSARYVRFDFECEVHVFASGFAVYPAAEDAVPAAGSALEPPKPDLGYLRAGDAAKNGVIIYCGYWDETMKYPESYVLNTPADLMPYVAYVDREGKIADTMYDSVYFLSLQSRTPSGGYMCAMHNVEKPNTYRSDWLQFLDNMFAEGYNIDALNTAAGSVKEALGLTDYKVGVHIQLPFPHPSKEDFGGGMRTDTLENRVAVCRWFMEEAVRRFEERNYEHLRLCSFYQGCESVPTAVSDEEEALFAAVNCEAHAMGLKASWIPCYLGTGFARWKELGFDAAYMQPNHMFNKYDAAMLGEFAQSCTRYGLGVELELNYTAVNPGENRDSEIERYYDYLRGGYYYGYIGCDTATYQGAGPGYIYTACYAEDPAVRAIYDNTYLFLKGTLMPGVPRVAATRFERQTDGSYRAALSLEGGSEIFGHDTTFEIVTQGARGAAVVHDGELIYVPGYTFTGYDKLSVTAVIHGVATEVRTLTLNDVAHFAVQRGIRELNALCDKPKSRAWMTGLSVASAAASLLLLVSGRKNDKHR
;
A
#
# COMPACT_ATOMS: atom_id res chain seq x y z
N MET A 1 22.74 -43.47 9.02
CA MET A 1 21.37 -43.09 9.36
C MET A 1 20.67 -42.78 8.05
N THR A 2 19.61 -43.48 7.71
CA THR A 2 18.79 -43.16 6.53
C THR A 2 18.12 -41.81 6.84
N ASN A 3 18.56 -40.73 6.17
CA ASN A 3 17.98 -39.39 6.31
C ASN A 3 16.55 -39.40 5.71
N THR A 4 15.60 -39.94 6.44
CA THR A 4 14.19 -39.93 6.05
C THR A 4 13.68 -38.51 6.18
N ASN A 5 13.34 -37.85 5.04
CA ASN A 5 12.69 -36.54 5.07
C ASN A 5 11.20 -36.69 5.38
N LEU A 6 10.74 -36.22 6.55
CA LEU A 6 9.36 -36.35 7.02
C LEU A 6 8.35 -35.58 6.16
N ILE A 7 8.80 -34.58 5.40
CA ILE A 7 7.94 -33.75 4.51
C ILE A 7 8.07 -34.18 3.03
N SER A 8 8.80 -35.26 2.75
CA SER A 8 8.97 -35.73 1.36
C SER A 8 7.62 -36.04 0.72
N GLY A 9 7.39 -35.46 -0.47
CA GLY A 9 6.13 -35.61 -1.21
C GLY A 9 4.95 -34.80 -0.68
N LEU A 10 5.11 -34.06 0.43
CA LEU A 10 4.09 -33.12 0.91
C LEU A 10 4.23 -31.77 0.21
N CYS A 11 3.09 -31.11 -0.01
CA CYS A 11 3.02 -29.74 -0.51
C CYS A 11 2.62 -28.81 0.66
N PRO A 12 3.35 -27.73 0.95
CA PRO A 12 3.00 -26.82 2.03
C PRO A 12 1.84 -25.91 1.66
N THR A 13 1.13 -25.43 2.66
CA THR A 13 0.34 -24.20 2.55
C THR A 13 1.28 -23.03 2.76
N VAL A 14 1.24 -22.04 1.86
CA VAL A 14 2.07 -20.85 1.94
C VAL A 14 1.22 -19.68 2.42
N THR A 15 1.67 -19.03 3.49
CA THR A 15 1.13 -17.77 3.95
C THR A 15 2.26 -16.74 4.10
N THR A 16 1.91 -15.50 4.32
CA THR A 16 2.91 -14.44 4.44
C THR A 16 3.03 -13.90 5.84
N GLY A 17 2.06 -14.21 6.70
CA GLY A 17 1.97 -13.62 8.04
C GLY A 17 1.82 -12.09 8.06
N GLU A 18 1.92 -11.46 6.90
CA GLU A 18 1.85 -10.01 6.69
C GLU A 18 1.15 -9.69 5.38
N PRO A 19 0.51 -8.51 5.28
CA PRO A 19 -0.10 -8.06 4.03
C PRO A 19 0.93 -7.98 2.89
N ILE A 20 0.57 -8.50 1.72
CA ILE A 20 1.32 -8.32 0.48
C ILE A 20 0.41 -7.63 -0.52
N ALA A 21 0.92 -6.60 -1.20
CA ALA A 21 0.19 -5.97 -2.28
C ALA A 21 -0.19 -7.00 -3.36
N TYR A 22 -1.45 -6.99 -3.77
CA TYR A 22 -2.03 -7.90 -4.76
C TYR A 22 -1.16 -8.07 -6.02
N SER A 23 -0.58 -6.95 -6.51
CA SER A 23 0.33 -6.97 -7.66
C SER A 23 1.62 -7.77 -7.44
N PHE A 24 2.01 -8.02 -6.19
CA PHE A 24 3.20 -8.84 -5.90
C PHE A 24 2.90 -10.31 -5.88
N ALA A 25 1.72 -10.71 -5.45
CA ALA A 25 1.26 -12.08 -5.56
C ALA A 25 1.35 -12.58 -7.02
N LEU A 26 1.11 -11.69 -8.00
CA LEU A 26 1.27 -12.01 -9.43
C LEU A 26 2.72 -12.25 -9.87
N LYS A 27 3.71 -11.72 -9.14
CA LYS A 27 5.14 -11.92 -9.42
C LYS A 27 5.76 -13.04 -8.58
N ASP A 28 5.06 -13.45 -7.54
CA ASP A 28 5.42 -14.65 -6.78
C ASP A 28 5.07 -15.88 -7.62
N ARG A 29 6.09 -16.65 -7.96
CA ARG A 29 5.96 -17.86 -8.78
C ARG A 29 6.11 -19.14 -7.95
N SER A 30 5.89 -19.06 -6.65
CA SER A 30 5.99 -20.20 -5.74
C SER A 30 5.04 -21.33 -6.13
N GLY A 31 3.84 -21.02 -6.58
CA GLY A 31 2.84 -21.99 -7.01
C GLY A 31 3.27 -22.89 -8.19
N GLU A 32 4.22 -22.45 -9.03
CA GLU A 32 4.66 -23.22 -10.20
C GLU A 32 5.42 -24.50 -9.81
N ASN A 33 6.27 -24.43 -8.77
CA ASN A 33 7.14 -25.53 -8.38
C ASN A 33 7.02 -25.90 -6.87
N LEU A 34 5.99 -25.43 -6.18
CA LEU A 34 5.83 -25.62 -4.74
C LEU A 34 5.95 -27.08 -4.29
N PRO A 35 5.42 -28.08 -5.02
CA PRO A 35 5.58 -29.50 -4.68
C PRO A 35 7.04 -29.97 -4.69
N SER A 36 7.94 -29.33 -5.46
CA SER A 36 9.35 -29.74 -5.55
C SER A 36 10.18 -29.27 -4.34
N LEU A 37 9.65 -28.34 -3.54
CA LEU A 37 10.38 -27.72 -2.43
C LEU A 37 10.87 -28.75 -1.41
N ALA A 38 10.07 -29.78 -1.10
CA ALA A 38 10.38 -30.85 -0.14
C ALA A 38 11.15 -32.04 -0.76
N GLY A 39 11.73 -31.88 -1.94
CA GLY A 39 12.45 -32.93 -2.64
C GLY A 39 13.79 -33.36 -2.03
N GLY A 40 14.25 -32.69 -0.98
CA GLY A 40 15.48 -33.02 -0.25
C GLY A 40 16.78 -32.78 -1.00
N ARG A 41 16.74 -32.28 -2.23
CA ARG A 41 17.92 -31.92 -3.04
C ARG A 41 17.90 -30.43 -3.35
N ALA A 42 19.01 -29.75 -3.05
CA ALA A 42 19.20 -28.37 -3.46
C ALA A 42 19.27 -28.27 -5.00
N ALA A 43 18.66 -27.23 -5.57
CA ALA A 43 18.85 -26.85 -6.96
C ALA A 43 20.27 -26.33 -7.19
N SER A 44 20.66 -26.13 -8.44
CA SER A 44 21.98 -25.63 -8.81
C SER A 44 22.11 -24.11 -8.60
N GLU A 45 23.31 -23.56 -8.77
CA GLU A 45 23.57 -22.11 -8.73
C GLU A 45 22.91 -21.32 -9.87
N SER A 46 22.28 -21.99 -10.82
CA SER A 46 21.58 -21.34 -11.93
C SER A 46 20.20 -20.83 -11.51
N VAL A 47 19.91 -19.55 -11.73
CA VAL A 47 18.58 -18.97 -11.56
C VAL A 47 17.52 -19.62 -12.46
N GLY A 48 17.94 -20.28 -13.54
CA GLY A 48 17.08 -21.01 -14.48
C GLY A 48 16.73 -22.44 -14.04
N ASP A 49 17.35 -22.96 -12.97
CA ASP A 49 17.09 -24.33 -12.51
C ASP A 49 15.61 -24.48 -12.10
N PRO A 50 14.88 -25.45 -12.69
CA PRO A 50 13.46 -25.67 -12.37
C PRO A 50 13.23 -26.21 -10.96
N GLY A 51 14.26 -26.63 -10.25
CA GLY A 51 14.18 -27.03 -8.84
C GLY A 51 13.97 -25.86 -7.88
N TRP A 52 14.11 -24.61 -8.34
CA TRP A 52 13.84 -23.44 -7.49
C TRP A 52 12.35 -23.13 -7.40
N VAL A 53 11.88 -22.99 -6.15
CA VAL A 53 10.62 -22.31 -5.82
C VAL A 53 10.93 -20.83 -5.61
N ARG A 54 10.19 -19.95 -6.29
CA ARG A 54 10.52 -18.53 -6.43
C ARG A 54 9.51 -17.68 -5.69
N PHE A 55 9.96 -17.03 -4.62
CA PHE A 55 9.18 -16.07 -3.83
C PHE A 55 9.63 -14.65 -4.19
N TYR A 56 8.68 -13.72 -4.21
CA TYR A 56 8.96 -12.33 -4.54
C TYR A 56 8.33 -11.40 -3.52
N ARG A 57 9.16 -10.67 -2.80
CA ARG A 57 8.79 -9.65 -1.81
C ARG A 57 7.66 -10.05 -0.84
N GLY A 58 7.20 -9.13 0.01
CA GLY A 58 6.16 -9.38 1.00
C GLY A 58 6.72 -9.91 2.31
N ARG A 59 7.97 -9.62 2.59
CA ARG A 59 8.71 -9.68 3.85
C ARG A 59 8.91 -11.07 4.43
N ALA A 60 7.85 -11.79 4.79
CA ALA A 60 7.95 -13.12 5.37
C ALA A 60 7.16 -14.16 4.58
N ARG A 61 7.65 -15.38 4.60
CA ARG A 61 6.93 -16.57 4.13
C ARG A 61 6.84 -17.56 5.25
N GLU A 62 5.65 -18.09 5.43
CA GLU A 62 5.32 -19.17 6.35
C GLU A 62 4.88 -20.37 5.53
N LEU A 63 5.65 -21.44 5.55
CA LEU A 63 5.37 -22.67 4.82
C LEU A 63 4.96 -23.76 5.80
N VAL A 64 3.67 -24.07 5.85
CA VAL A 64 3.09 -25.04 6.76
C VAL A 64 2.94 -26.41 6.10
N TYR A 65 3.54 -27.43 6.69
CA TYR A 65 3.35 -28.84 6.34
C TYR A 65 2.56 -29.57 7.42
N ASP A 66 1.51 -30.29 7.05
CA ASP A 66 0.81 -31.25 7.90
C ASP A 66 1.43 -32.64 7.72
N LEU A 67 2.04 -33.18 8.74
CA LEU A 67 2.67 -34.51 8.72
C LEU A 67 1.62 -35.65 8.83
N GLY A 68 0.33 -35.33 8.94
CA GLY A 68 -0.77 -36.26 9.07
C GLY A 68 -0.92 -36.83 10.48
N GLU A 69 0.17 -37.04 11.21
CA GLU A 69 0.20 -37.50 12.59
C GLU A 69 1.34 -36.84 13.37
N VAL A 70 1.34 -37.02 14.69
CA VAL A 70 2.43 -36.51 15.55
C VAL A 70 3.70 -37.30 15.28
N ARG A 71 4.77 -36.59 14.88
CA ARG A 71 6.11 -37.13 14.65
C ARG A 71 7.12 -36.51 15.62
N ARG A 72 8.21 -37.26 15.89
CA ARG A 72 9.38 -36.77 16.66
C ARG A 72 10.37 -36.14 15.69
N ILE A 73 10.59 -34.82 15.82
CA ILE A 73 11.42 -33.99 14.94
C ILE A 73 12.74 -33.69 15.64
N GLY A 74 13.87 -33.94 14.95
CA GLY A 74 15.22 -33.74 15.48
C GLY A 74 16.06 -32.75 14.69
N GLY A 75 15.57 -32.27 13.55
CA GLY A 75 16.30 -31.31 12.73
C GLY A 75 15.59 -30.91 11.44
N PHE A 76 16.20 -29.99 10.72
CA PHE A 76 15.75 -29.54 9.41
C PHE A 76 16.91 -29.14 8.52
N SER A 77 16.66 -29.05 7.21
CA SER A 77 17.49 -28.31 6.25
C SER A 77 16.62 -27.56 5.26
N ALA A 78 17.14 -26.45 4.71
CA ALA A 78 16.55 -25.66 3.65
C ALA A 78 17.67 -24.97 2.87
N SER A 79 17.58 -24.95 1.54
CA SER A 79 18.60 -24.37 0.66
C SER A 79 18.06 -23.13 -0.05
N PHE A 80 18.91 -22.10 -0.15
CA PHE A 80 18.58 -20.82 -0.77
C PHE A 80 19.70 -20.35 -1.69
N LEU A 81 19.31 -19.68 -2.77
CA LEU A 81 20.25 -19.11 -3.74
C LEU A 81 20.64 -17.69 -3.33
N GLN A 82 21.94 -17.39 -3.35
CA GLN A 82 22.48 -16.03 -3.34
C GLN A 82 22.94 -15.67 -4.74
N ASN A 83 22.34 -14.63 -5.33
CA ASN A 83 22.76 -14.02 -6.59
C ASN A 83 22.33 -12.55 -6.61
N GLY A 84 23.11 -11.66 -5.95
CA GLY A 84 22.79 -10.25 -5.83
C GLY A 84 22.63 -9.52 -7.16
N ALA A 85 23.37 -9.94 -8.20
CA ALA A 85 23.26 -9.38 -9.55
C ALA A 85 21.89 -9.64 -10.20
N ALA A 86 21.22 -10.72 -9.80
CA ALA A 86 19.86 -11.05 -10.24
C ALA A 86 18.78 -10.60 -9.24
N GLY A 87 19.14 -9.89 -8.19
CA GLY A 87 18.21 -9.48 -7.12
C GLY A 87 17.71 -10.66 -6.28
N VAL A 88 18.43 -11.80 -6.26
CA VAL A 88 18.08 -13.00 -5.49
C VAL A 88 18.94 -13.04 -4.24
N TYR A 89 18.31 -13.03 -3.07
CA TYR A 89 19.00 -12.98 -1.79
C TYR A 89 18.63 -14.16 -0.89
N THR A 90 19.63 -14.65 -0.19
CA THR A 90 19.46 -15.62 0.90
C THR A 90 18.74 -14.93 2.06
N PRO A 91 17.71 -15.55 2.70
CA PRO A 91 17.09 -15.01 3.89
C PRO A 91 18.13 -14.78 5.00
N ARG A 92 17.94 -13.76 5.82
CA ARG A 92 18.84 -13.50 6.97
C ARG A 92 18.75 -14.58 8.03
N ARG A 93 17.56 -15.18 8.18
CA ARG A 93 17.26 -16.21 9.16
C ARG A 93 16.18 -17.14 8.65
N VAL A 94 16.30 -18.42 9.00
CA VAL A 94 15.27 -19.44 8.78
C VAL A 94 14.92 -20.08 10.13
N GLU A 95 13.65 -20.15 10.43
CA GLU A 95 13.14 -20.79 11.64
C GLU A 95 12.30 -22.02 11.26
N LEU A 96 12.41 -23.08 12.06
CA LEU A 96 11.47 -24.18 12.05
C LEU A 96 10.60 -24.11 13.30
N LEU A 97 9.32 -23.91 13.09
CA LEU A 97 8.29 -23.89 14.13
C LEU A 97 7.54 -25.22 14.12
N ILE A 98 7.01 -25.60 15.28
CA ILE A 98 6.28 -26.84 15.51
C ILE A 98 4.93 -26.56 16.16
N SER A 99 3.92 -27.35 15.81
CA SER A 99 2.59 -27.27 16.41
C SER A 99 1.91 -28.66 16.48
N ALA A 100 1.09 -28.86 17.49
CA ALA A 100 0.24 -30.03 17.60
C ALA A 100 -1.14 -29.84 16.94
N ASP A 101 -1.63 -28.59 16.91
CA ASP A 101 -2.99 -28.21 16.52
C ASP A 101 -3.05 -27.42 15.20
N GLY A 102 -1.88 -27.00 14.66
CA GLY A 102 -1.79 -26.14 13.46
C GLY A 102 -2.11 -24.66 13.73
N VAL A 103 -2.35 -24.28 14.97
CA VAL A 103 -2.72 -22.93 15.39
C VAL A 103 -1.66 -22.34 16.32
N THR A 104 -1.28 -23.07 17.34
CA THR A 104 -0.30 -22.62 18.34
C THR A 104 1.08 -23.16 17.99
N TYR A 105 1.98 -22.28 17.56
CA TYR A 105 3.34 -22.65 17.17
C TYR A 105 4.37 -22.31 18.25
N ARG A 106 5.44 -23.10 18.29
CA ARG A 106 6.63 -22.90 19.12
C ARG A 106 7.87 -23.08 18.26
N ARG A 107 8.95 -22.33 18.55
CA ARG A 107 10.21 -22.43 17.80
C ARG A 107 10.99 -23.68 18.26
N ALA A 108 11.25 -24.58 17.32
CA ALA A 108 12.14 -25.72 17.53
C ALA A 108 13.60 -25.34 17.20
N PHE A 109 13.80 -24.71 16.06
CA PHE A 109 15.13 -24.33 15.57
C PHE A 109 15.11 -22.94 14.93
N ALA A 110 16.27 -22.28 14.96
CA ALA A 110 16.54 -21.04 14.21
C ALA A 110 17.99 -21.06 13.73
N VAL A 111 18.21 -20.66 12.48
CA VAL A 111 19.53 -20.59 11.86
C VAL A 111 19.67 -19.26 11.14
N ASP A 112 20.72 -18.51 11.50
CA ASP A 112 21.06 -17.26 10.83
C ASP A 112 21.90 -17.52 9.56
N SER A 113 21.75 -16.66 8.57
CA SER A 113 22.56 -16.71 7.35
C SER A 113 24.05 -16.48 7.70
N LYS A 114 24.90 -17.22 7.00
CA LYS A 114 26.34 -17.01 7.00
C LYS A 114 26.81 -16.24 5.76
N VAL A 115 25.87 -15.93 4.85
CA VAL A 115 26.14 -15.21 3.61
C VAL A 115 25.64 -13.79 3.74
N SER A 116 26.52 -12.85 3.43
CA SER A 116 26.20 -11.44 3.36
C SER A 116 25.20 -11.14 2.24
N PRO A 117 24.18 -10.30 2.44
CA PRO A 117 23.38 -9.77 1.35
C PRO A 117 24.20 -9.05 0.28
N ALA A 118 25.34 -8.47 0.65
CA ALA A 118 26.27 -7.79 -0.25
C ALA A 118 27.23 -8.74 -1.00
N ALA A 119 27.18 -10.05 -0.72
CA ALA A 119 28.01 -11.04 -1.43
C ALA A 119 27.72 -11.05 -2.92
N LYS A 120 28.78 -10.87 -3.72
CA LYS A 120 28.70 -10.78 -5.20
C LYS A 120 28.79 -12.14 -5.87
N ASP A 121 29.35 -13.13 -5.19
CA ASP A 121 29.49 -14.48 -5.72
C ASP A 121 28.16 -15.23 -5.67
N VAL A 122 27.87 -15.95 -6.74
CA VAL A 122 26.69 -16.83 -6.79
C VAL A 122 26.99 -18.07 -5.94
N SER A 123 26.07 -18.42 -5.03
CA SER A 123 26.23 -19.58 -4.16
C SER A 123 24.88 -20.14 -3.69
N VAL A 124 24.87 -21.41 -3.32
CA VAL A 124 23.72 -22.04 -2.66
C VAL A 124 24.04 -22.19 -1.18
N SER A 125 23.26 -21.53 -0.35
CA SER A 125 23.37 -21.58 1.11
C SER A 125 22.44 -22.64 1.68
N VAL A 126 22.95 -23.48 2.57
CA VAL A 126 22.16 -24.47 3.30
C VAL A 126 21.99 -24.03 4.75
N PHE A 127 20.75 -23.83 5.15
CA PHE A 127 20.35 -23.63 6.54
C PHE A 127 20.02 -24.99 7.13
N GLU A 128 20.77 -25.42 8.09
CA GLU A 128 20.54 -26.71 8.73
C GLU A 128 20.72 -26.63 10.25
N ALA A 129 19.87 -27.33 10.94
CA ALA A 129 20.00 -27.56 12.36
C ALA A 129 19.61 -29.01 12.69
N ALA A 130 20.38 -29.61 13.55
CA ALA A 130 20.09 -30.90 14.16
C ALA A 130 20.62 -30.89 15.59
N GLY A 131 19.97 -31.62 16.49
CA GLY A 131 20.38 -31.63 17.89
C GLY A 131 19.94 -32.91 18.62
N GLY A 132 20.39 -33.03 19.87
CA GLY A 132 20.00 -34.11 20.78
C GLY A 132 18.59 -33.95 21.37
N GLN A 133 17.78 -33.03 20.84
CA GLN A 133 16.40 -32.77 21.26
C GLN A 133 15.40 -33.41 20.31
N ALA A 134 14.26 -33.84 20.84
CA ALA A 134 13.14 -34.37 20.11
C ALA A 134 11.89 -33.52 20.36
N PHE A 135 11.38 -32.88 19.29
CA PHE A 135 10.16 -32.09 19.33
C PHE A 135 9.00 -32.90 18.75
N SER A 136 7.90 -33.03 19.49
CA SER A 136 6.72 -33.77 19.05
C SER A 136 5.72 -32.80 18.42
N ALA A 137 5.40 -32.99 17.12
CA ALA A 137 4.48 -32.13 16.40
C ALA A 137 3.81 -32.87 15.23
N ARG A 138 2.58 -32.47 14.91
CA ARG A 138 1.91 -32.83 13.65
C ARG A 138 2.16 -31.83 12.56
N TYR A 139 2.23 -30.52 12.89
CA TYR A 139 2.48 -29.46 11.94
C TYR A 139 3.87 -28.89 12.12
N VAL A 140 4.54 -28.64 11.01
CA VAL A 140 5.80 -27.91 10.98
C VAL A 140 5.67 -26.72 10.06
N ARG A 141 6.29 -25.58 10.43
CA ARG A 141 6.26 -24.35 9.67
C ARG A 141 7.67 -23.80 9.52
N PHE A 142 8.05 -23.53 8.29
CA PHE A 142 9.27 -22.78 7.99
C PHE A 142 8.93 -21.32 7.85
N ASP A 143 9.61 -20.48 8.61
CA ASP A 143 9.50 -19.03 8.54
C ASP A 143 10.81 -18.44 8.03
N PHE A 144 10.73 -17.55 7.03
CA PHE A 144 11.89 -16.82 6.51
C PHE A 144 11.46 -15.49 5.87
N GLU A 145 12.37 -14.50 5.91
CA GLU A 145 12.16 -13.19 5.25
C GLU A 145 12.31 -13.30 3.73
N CYS A 146 11.57 -12.43 3.01
CA CYS A 146 11.62 -12.33 1.55
C CYS A 146 11.75 -10.86 1.14
N GLU A 147 12.97 -10.33 1.12
CA GLU A 147 13.21 -8.90 0.86
C GLU A 147 13.02 -8.50 -0.62
N VAL A 148 13.57 -9.27 -1.56
CA VAL A 148 13.40 -9.05 -3.02
C VAL A 148 12.95 -10.34 -3.67
N HIS A 149 13.87 -11.13 -4.22
CA HIS A 149 13.62 -12.50 -4.67
C HIS A 149 14.29 -13.47 -3.71
N VAL A 150 13.55 -14.48 -3.27
CA VAL A 150 14.09 -15.64 -2.56
C VAL A 150 13.82 -16.88 -3.36
N PHE A 151 14.89 -17.59 -3.71
CA PHE A 151 14.81 -18.87 -4.40
C PHE A 151 15.16 -19.96 -3.42
N ALA A 152 14.18 -20.84 -3.16
CA ALA A 152 14.24 -21.88 -2.14
C ALA A 152 14.10 -23.29 -2.74
N SER A 153 14.83 -24.27 -2.19
CA SER A 153 14.74 -25.66 -2.59
C SER A 153 15.28 -26.59 -1.49
N GLY A 154 15.11 -27.89 -1.67
CA GLY A 154 15.75 -28.89 -0.83
C GLY A 154 15.33 -28.85 0.64
N PHE A 155 14.07 -28.52 0.93
CA PHE A 155 13.55 -28.52 2.28
C PHE A 155 13.41 -29.95 2.82
N ALA A 156 13.86 -30.16 4.03
CA ALA A 156 13.74 -31.42 4.73
C ALA A 156 13.51 -31.22 6.21
N VAL A 157 12.72 -32.11 6.80
CA VAL A 157 12.54 -32.25 8.25
C VAL A 157 12.96 -33.65 8.64
N TYR A 158 13.84 -33.76 9.62
CA TYR A 158 14.44 -35.03 10.00
C TYR A 158 13.84 -35.57 11.31
N PRO A 159 13.63 -36.89 11.41
CA PRO A 159 13.22 -37.51 12.65
C PRO A 159 14.30 -37.33 13.74
N ALA A 160 13.87 -37.23 14.96
CA ALA A 160 14.77 -37.25 16.11
C ALA A 160 15.40 -38.65 16.30
N ALA A 161 16.63 -38.68 16.81
CA ALA A 161 17.26 -39.91 17.24
C ALA A 161 16.44 -40.57 18.35
N GLU A 162 16.57 -41.90 18.53
CA GLU A 162 15.80 -42.65 19.55
C GLU A 162 16.10 -42.17 20.96
N ASP A 163 17.35 -41.83 21.23
CA ASP A 163 17.90 -41.35 22.49
C ASP A 163 17.76 -39.83 22.68
N ALA A 164 17.18 -39.11 21.71
CA ALA A 164 16.99 -37.66 21.81
C ALA A 164 16.05 -37.27 22.94
N VAL A 165 16.44 -36.24 23.69
CA VAL A 165 15.70 -35.75 24.86
C VAL A 165 14.44 -35.00 24.42
N PRO A 166 13.25 -35.31 24.95
CA PRO A 166 12.04 -34.57 24.63
C PRO A 166 12.18 -33.09 24.97
N ALA A 167 11.73 -32.23 24.05
CA ALA A 167 11.72 -30.79 24.20
C ALA A 167 10.41 -30.18 23.69
N ALA A 168 10.01 -29.05 24.29
CA ALA A 168 8.75 -28.39 23.98
C ALA A 168 8.89 -27.23 22.97
N GLY A 169 10.09 -26.88 22.59
CA GLY A 169 10.38 -25.65 21.80
C GLY A 169 10.23 -24.37 22.62
N SER A 170 10.78 -23.29 22.09
CA SER A 170 10.67 -21.96 22.71
C SER A 170 9.32 -21.32 22.37
N ALA A 171 8.74 -20.60 23.31
CA ALA A 171 7.59 -19.74 23.01
C ALA A 171 7.98 -18.69 21.98
N LEU A 172 7.05 -18.39 21.07
CA LEU A 172 7.19 -17.23 20.19
C LEU A 172 6.88 -15.98 21.00
N GLU A 173 7.53 -14.89 20.64
CA GLU A 173 7.09 -13.61 21.14
C GLU A 173 5.68 -13.32 20.62
N PRO A 174 4.81 -12.73 21.45
CA PRO A 174 3.50 -12.34 20.97
C PRO A 174 3.65 -11.34 19.81
N PRO A 175 2.74 -11.36 18.81
CA PRO A 175 2.73 -10.36 17.76
C PRO A 175 2.74 -8.96 18.37
N LYS A 176 3.61 -8.09 17.89
CA LYS A 176 3.62 -6.69 18.31
C LYS A 176 2.27 -6.07 17.91
N PRO A 177 1.62 -5.29 18.77
CA PRO A 177 0.38 -4.61 18.42
C PRO A 177 0.64 -3.60 17.29
N ASP A 178 -0.38 -3.34 16.48
CA ASP A 178 -0.34 -2.28 15.49
C ASP A 178 -0.12 -0.92 16.17
N LEU A 179 0.75 -0.10 15.59
CA LEU A 179 1.13 1.19 16.15
C LEU A 179 0.16 2.31 15.76
N GLY A 180 -0.74 2.05 14.80
CA GLY A 180 -1.56 3.07 14.15
C GLY A 180 -0.75 3.90 13.16
N TYR A 181 -1.41 4.84 12.48
CA TYR A 181 -0.73 5.75 11.56
C TYR A 181 0.16 6.75 12.31
N LEU A 182 1.22 7.22 11.64
CA LEU A 182 2.08 8.28 12.17
C LEU A 182 1.28 9.56 12.40
N ARG A 183 1.40 10.08 13.61
CA ARG A 183 0.80 11.34 14.06
C ARG A 183 1.80 12.05 14.98
N ALA A 184 2.89 12.53 14.38
CA ALA A 184 3.97 13.17 15.13
C ALA A 184 3.54 14.55 15.68
N GLY A 185 2.50 15.17 15.09
CA GLY A 185 1.92 16.40 15.59
C GLY A 185 2.78 17.66 15.45
N ASP A 186 3.95 17.53 14.88
CA ASP A 186 4.93 18.59 14.69
C ASP A 186 4.85 19.27 13.32
N ALA A 187 5.76 20.18 13.05
CA ALA A 187 5.97 20.92 11.82
C ALA A 187 6.20 20.08 10.55
N ALA A 188 6.11 18.77 10.65
CA ALA A 188 6.27 17.82 9.56
C ALA A 188 4.97 17.11 9.18
N LYS A 189 3.81 17.56 9.70
CA LYS A 189 2.54 16.84 9.55
C LYS A 189 2.15 16.58 8.09
N ASN A 190 2.22 17.61 7.25
CA ASN A 190 1.87 17.53 5.84
C ASN A 190 3.03 18.11 5.03
N GLY A 191 3.90 17.25 4.56
CA GLY A 191 5.04 17.65 3.75
C GLY A 191 4.76 17.56 2.26
N VAL A 192 5.41 18.40 1.46
CA VAL A 192 5.43 18.30 0.00
C VAL A 192 6.86 18.21 -0.51
N ILE A 193 7.09 17.38 -1.51
CA ILE A 193 8.38 17.19 -2.14
C ILE A 193 8.58 18.22 -3.24
N ILE A 194 9.66 18.98 -3.15
CA ILE A 194 10.06 19.99 -4.12
C ILE A 194 11.47 19.68 -4.62
N TYR A 195 11.62 19.60 -5.92
CA TYR A 195 12.92 19.39 -6.53
C TYR A 195 13.63 20.70 -6.82
N CYS A 196 14.96 20.72 -6.69
CA CYS A 196 15.82 21.82 -7.12
C CYS A 196 17.04 21.30 -7.90
N GLY A 197 17.52 22.07 -8.88
CA GLY A 197 18.60 21.70 -9.78
C GLY A 197 18.14 21.24 -11.16
N TYR A 198 18.99 20.58 -11.91
CA TYR A 198 18.66 20.09 -13.24
C TYR A 198 17.90 18.78 -13.21
N TRP A 199 16.81 18.75 -13.99
CA TRP A 199 16.00 17.56 -14.23
C TRP A 199 16.59 16.66 -15.33
N ASP A 200 17.06 17.24 -16.45
CA ASP A 200 17.44 16.50 -17.66
C ASP A 200 18.91 16.73 -18.03
N GLU A 201 19.67 15.64 -18.01
CA GLU A 201 21.08 15.61 -18.39
C GLU A 201 21.31 15.90 -19.89
N THR A 202 20.38 15.43 -20.72
CA THR A 202 20.50 15.56 -22.18
C THR A 202 20.27 16.97 -22.70
N MET A 203 19.83 17.89 -21.84
CA MET A 203 19.39 19.24 -22.20
C MET A 203 18.31 19.28 -23.27
N LYS A 204 17.57 18.19 -23.37
CA LYS A 204 16.43 18.09 -24.27
C LYS A 204 15.35 19.11 -23.93
N TYR A 205 15.30 19.48 -22.66
CA TYR A 205 14.42 20.50 -22.10
C TYR A 205 15.26 21.46 -21.27
N PRO A 206 15.85 22.54 -21.86
CA PRO A 206 16.68 23.51 -21.14
C PRO A 206 15.92 24.25 -20.04
N GLU A 207 14.59 24.32 -20.11
CA GLU A 207 13.68 24.84 -19.09
C GLU A 207 13.53 23.93 -17.86
N SER A 208 14.10 22.75 -17.88
CA SER A 208 14.06 21.81 -16.75
C SER A 208 15.04 22.12 -15.62
N TYR A 209 15.71 23.26 -15.65
CA TYR A 209 16.47 23.77 -14.50
C TYR A 209 15.51 24.38 -13.47
N VAL A 210 15.38 23.71 -12.35
CA VAL A 210 14.41 24.09 -11.32
C VAL A 210 15.07 24.98 -10.27
N LEU A 211 14.87 26.28 -10.41
CA LEU A 211 15.04 27.31 -9.39
C LEU A 211 13.64 27.86 -9.08
N ASN A 212 13.04 27.41 -8.00
CA ASN A 212 11.68 27.79 -7.65
C ASN A 212 11.65 29.23 -7.13
N THR A 213 10.83 30.09 -7.74
CA THR A 213 10.56 31.45 -7.30
C THR A 213 9.50 31.47 -6.18
N PRO A 214 9.31 32.60 -5.46
CA PRO A 214 8.21 32.72 -4.49
C PRO A 214 6.83 32.46 -5.09
N ALA A 215 6.60 32.82 -6.35
CA ALA A 215 5.34 32.56 -7.04
C ALA A 215 5.14 31.06 -7.32
N ASP A 216 6.21 30.34 -7.69
CA ASP A 216 6.16 28.90 -7.90
C ASP A 216 5.85 28.14 -6.61
N LEU A 217 6.34 28.64 -5.48
CA LEU A 217 6.16 27.99 -4.16
C LEU A 217 4.87 28.40 -3.45
N MET A 218 4.19 29.46 -3.90
CA MET A 218 2.97 29.94 -3.26
C MET A 218 1.87 28.86 -3.12
N PRO A 219 1.52 28.05 -4.14
CA PRO A 219 0.49 27.03 -4.03
C PRO A 219 0.79 25.91 -3.02
N TYR A 220 2.03 25.79 -2.58
CA TYR A 220 2.43 24.77 -1.59
C TYR A 220 2.31 25.28 -0.17
N VAL A 221 2.51 26.57 0.07
CA VAL A 221 2.42 27.14 1.43
C VAL A 221 1.06 27.77 1.70
N ALA A 222 0.33 28.15 0.63
CA ALA A 222 -1.01 28.72 0.71
C ALA A 222 -2.01 27.86 -0.05
N TYR A 223 -3.23 27.76 0.47
CA TYR A 223 -4.38 27.46 -0.36
C TYR A 223 -4.81 28.73 -1.08
N VAL A 224 -4.64 28.71 -2.40
CA VAL A 224 -4.98 29.82 -3.30
C VAL A 224 -6.36 29.54 -3.90
N ASP A 225 -7.33 30.42 -3.67
CA ASP A 225 -8.68 30.27 -4.23
C ASP A 225 -8.71 30.52 -5.75
N ARG A 226 -9.89 30.40 -6.36
CA ARG A 226 -10.05 30.56 -7.82
C ARG A 226 -9.88 32.01 -8.30
N GLU A 227 -9.98 32.96 -7.39
CA GLU A 227 -9.73 34.38 -7.61
C GLU A 227 -8.25 34.75 -7.44
N GLY A 228 -7.39 33.78 -7.09
CA GLY A 228 -5.95 33.97 -6.89
C GLY A 228 -5.59 34.54 -5.52
N LYS A 229 -6.52 34.52 -4.57
CA LYS A 229 -6.31 35.04 -3.21
C LYS A 229 -5.83 33.93 -2.27
N ILE A 230 -4.92 34.25 -1.37
CA ILE A 230 -4.51 33.39 -0.25
C ILE A 230 -5.71 33.28 0.71
N ALA A 231 -6.29 32.08 0.80
CA ALA A 231 -7.48 31.81 1.60
C ALA A 231 -7.18 31.04 2.89
N ASP A 232 -6.14 30.20 2.90
CA ASP A 232 -5.65 29.43 4.04
C ASP A 232 -4.20 28.98 3.81
N THR A 233 -3.59 28.32 4.79
CA THR A 233 -2.33 27.58 4.63
C THR A 233 -2.58 26.27 3.88
N MET A 234 -1.56 25.73 3.19
CA MET A 234 -1.66 24.45 2.46
C MET A 234 -0.82 23.37 3.16
N TYR A 235 0.44 23.22 2.80
CA TYR A 235 1.37 22.28 3.43
C TYR A 235 2.10 22.90 4.62
N ASP A 236 2.45 22.07 5.60
CA ASP A 236 3.16 22.50 6.81
C ASP A 236 4.68 22.52 6.62
N SER A 237 5.19 21.76 5.64
CA SER A 237 6.62 21.63 5.39
C SER A 237 6.97 21.28 3.94
N VAL A 238 8.22 21.50 3.58
CA VAL A 238 8.78 21.24 2.26
C VAL A 238 10.03 20.36 2.39
N TYR A 239 10.06 19.28 1.60
CA TYR A 239 11.20 18.41 1.39
C TYR A 239 11.94 18.87 0.13
N PHE A 240 13.13 19.43 0.29
CA PHE A 240 13.97 19.83 -0.86
C PHE A 240 14.84 18.65 -1.30
N LEU A 241 14.61 18.20 -2.53
CA LEU A 241 15.30 17.09 -3.15
C LEU A 241 16.03 17.51 -4.42
N SER A 242 17.14 16.82 -4.72
CA SER A 242 17.77 16.82 -6.04
C SER A 242 17.49 15.51 -6.74
N LEU A 243 16.75 15.55 -7.84
CA LEU A 243 16.48 14.35 -8.63
C LEU A 243 17.65 14.02 -9.56
N GLN A 244 18.01 14.97 -10.39
CA GLN A 244 19.20 14.97 -11.24
C GLN A 244 19.72 16.40 -11.30
N SER A 245 20.99 16.59 -11.11
CA SER A 245 21.59 17.89 -11.39
C SER A 245 22.84 17.70 -12.24
N ARG A 246 23.13 18.65 -13.10
CA ARG A 246 24.45 18.74 -13.70
C ARG A 246 25.43 19.03 -12.59
N THR A 247 26.18 18.02 -12.26
CA THR A 247 27.16 18.14 -11.20
C THR A 247 28.52 18.53 -11.79
N PRO A 248 29.41 19.18 -11.03
CA PRO A 248 30.76 19.48 -11.46
C PRO A 248 31.54 18.26 -11.93
N SER A 249 31.27 17.08 -11.38
CA SER A 249 31.90 15.83 -11.80
C SER A 249 31.23 15.16 -13.01
N GLY A 250 30.08 15.66 -13.45
CA GLY A 250 29.25 15.03 -14.46
C GLY A 250 28.37 13.90 -13.92
N GLY A 251 28.27 13.75 -12.59
CA GLY A 251 27.45 12.74 -11.94
C GLY A 251 26.01 13.16 -11.71
N TYR A 252 25.24 12.26 -11.09
CA TYR A 252 23.85 12.47 -10.74
C TYR A 252 23.68 12.62 -9.22
N MET A 253 22.89 13.60 -8.79
CA MET A 253 22.57 13.84 -7.38
C MET A 253 21.23 13.23 -6.94
N CYS A 254 20.70 12.26 -7.64
CA CYS A 254 19.62 11.45 -7.12
C CYS A 254 20.19 10.35 -6.23
N ALA A 255 19.65 10.15 -5.03
CA ALA A 255 20.13 9.13 -4.11
C ALA A 255 20.09 7.72 -4.74
N MET A 256 19.01 7.36 -5.44
CA MET A 256 18.89 6.09 -6.14
C MET A 256 20.00 5.90 -7.19
N HIS A 257 20.26 6.92 -8.01
CA HIS A 257 21.31 6.84 -9.03
C HIS A 257 22.69 6.74 -8.42
N ASN A 258 22.95 7.38 -7.28
CA ASN A 258 24.24 7.29 -6.62
C ASN A 258 24.49 5.92 -5.97
N VAL A 259 23.43 5.17 -5.64
CA VAL A 259 23.53 3.76 -5.22
C VAL A 259 23.95 2.89 -6.40
N GLU A 260 23.31 3.06 -7.55
CA GLU A 260 23.55 2.26 -8.77
C GLU A 260 24.82 2.69 -9.52
N LYS A 261 25.08 3.99 -9.58
CA LYS A 261 26.17 4.62 -10.33
C LYS A 261 26.89 5.64 -9.43
N PRO A 262 27.78 5.17 -8.54
CA PRO A 262 28.40 5.99 -7.53
C PRO A 262 29.45 6.94 -8.11
N ASN A 263 29.03 8.06 -8.65
CA ASN A 263 29.87 9.02 -9.36
C ASN A 263 29.79 10.46 -8.81
N THR A 264 29.27 10.65 -7.59
CA THR A 264 29.22 11.96 -6.93
C THR A 264 30.38 12.15 -5.94
N TYR A 265 30.78 13.40 -5.79
CA TYR A 265 31.90 13.86 -4.98
C TYR A 265 31.49 15.07 -4.14
N ARG A 266 32.39 15.53 -3.28
CA ARG A 266 32.17 16.69 -2.40
C ARG A 266 31.73 17.95 -3.17
N SER A 267 32.30 18.21 -4.33
CA SER A 267 31.89 19.33 -5.21
C SER A 267 30.44 19.24 -5.66
N ASP A 268 29.95 18.04 -5.92
CA ASP A 268 28.56 17.82 -6.37
C ASP A 268 27.58 18.04 -5.21
N TRP A 269 27.95 17.60 -4.00
CA TRP A 269 27.14 17.82 -2.81
C TRP A 269 27.10 19.31 -2.40
N LEU A 270 28.20 20.03 -2.61
CA LEU A 270 28.21 21.48 -2.44
C LEU A 270 27.30 22.19 -3.45
N GLN A 271 27.35 21.79 -4.73
CA GLN A 271 26.46 22.37 -5.73
C GLN A 271 24.97 22.13 -5.37
N PHE A 272 24.64 21.00 -4.81
CA PHE A 272 23.26 20.73 -4.34
C PHE A 272 22.86 21.73 -3.25
N LEU A 273 23.74 22.00 -2.27
CA LEU A 273 23.53 23.05 -1.28
C LEU A 273 23.46 24.44 -1.92
N ASP A 274 24.33 24.74 -2.89
CA ASP A 274 24.32 26.01 -3.61
C ASP A 274 22.98 26.23 -4.33
N ASN A 275 22.42 25.20 -4.95
CA ASN A 275 21.10 25.25 -5.56
C ASN A 275 20.00 25.48 -4.53
N MET A 276 20.00 24.74 -3.40
CA MET A 276 18.97 24.91 -2.37
C MET A 276 18.97 26.29 -1.74
N PHE A 277 20.16 26.85 -1.50
CA PHE A 277 20.37 28.15 -0.86
C PHE A 277 20.63 29.29 -1.87
N ALA A 278 20.25 29.10 -3.15
CA ALA A 278 20.37 30.14 -4.17
C ALA A 278 19.58 31.39 -3.78
N GLU A 279 20.22 32.55 -3.86
CA GLU A 279 19.62 33.83 -3.45
C GLU A 279 18.34 34.13 -4.26
N GLY A 280 17.24 34.37 -3.56
CA GLY A 280 15.93 34.63 -4.14
C GLY A 280 15.17 33.39 -4.66
N TYR A 281 15.76 32.20 -4.55
CA TYR A 281 15.15 30.95 -5.05
C TYR A 281 15.06 29.87 -3.96
N ASN A 282 14.31 28.82 -4.22
CA ASN A 282 14.18 27.62 -3.40
C ASN A 282 13.94 27.96 -1.91
N ILE A 283 14.90 27.74 -0.99
CA ILE A 283 14.68 28.04 0.43
C ILE A 283 14.48 29.53 0.70
N ASP A 284 15.21 30.43 0.02
CA ASP A 284 15.00 31.88 0.10
C ASP A 284 13.60 32.27 -0.40
N ALA A 285 13.19 31.71 -1.54
CA ALA A 285 11.87 31.91 -2.13
C ALA A 285 10.76 31.37 -1.20
N LEU A 286 10.98 30.22 -0.56
CA LEU A 286 10.04 29.66 0.41
C LEU A 286 9.84 30.58 1.61
N ASN A 287 10.92 31.20 2.12
CA ASN A 287 10.83 32.17 3.20
C ASN A 287 9.97 33.38 2.79
N THR A 288 10.16 33.88 1.56
CA THR A 288 9.38 35.00 1.02
C THR A 288 7.91 34.63 0.86
N ALA A 289 7.62 33.43 0.29
CA ALA A 289 6.23 32.95 0.13
C ALA A 289 5.54 32.74 1.48
N ALA A 290 6.23 32.14 2.46
CA ALA A 290 5.71 31.96 3.81
C ALA A 290 5.43 33.30 4.52
N GLY A 291 6.29 34.30 4.34
CA GLY A 291 6.06 35.65 4.84
C GLY A 291 4.80 36.29 4.26
N SER A 292 4.57 36.15 2.95
CA SER A 292 3.33 36.60 2.30
C SER A 292 2.08 35.92 2.82
N VAL A 293 2.15 34.61 3.13
CA VAL A 293 1.03 33.88 3.75
C VAL A 293 0.77 34.38 5.16
N LYS A 294 1.82 34.54 5.96
CA LYS A 294 1.72 35.10 7.32
C LYS A 294 1.03 36.44 7.32
N GLU A 295 1.42 37.34 6.44
CA GLU A 295 0.84 38.68 6.31
C GLU A 295 -0.63 38.62 5.84
N ALA A 296 -0.91 37.89 4.76
CA ALA A 296 -2.24 37.80 4.17
C ALA A 296 -3.29 37.21 5.11
N LEU A 297 -2.90 36.27 5.94
CA LEU A 297 -3.79 35.58 6.89
C LEU A 297 -3.71 36.15 8.31
N GLY A 298 -2.83 37.10 8.58
CA GLY A 298 -2.65 37.70 9.92
C GLY A 298 -2.14 36.72 10.97
N LEU A 299 -1.29 35.74 10.58
CA LEU A 299 -0.78 34.71 11.48
C LEU A 299 0.37 35.27 12.34
N THR A 300 0.45 34.87 13.62
CA THR A 300 1.50 35.37 14.55
C THR A 300 2.78 34.56 14.45
N ASP A 301 2.72 33.25 14.66
CA ASP A 301 3.87 32.35 14.80
C ASP A 301 4.01 31.36 13.63
N TYR A 302 3.66 31.80 12.42
CA TYR A 302 3.69 30.94 11.24
C TYR A 302 5.11 30.73 10.74
N LYS A 303 5.52 29.46 10.67
CA LYS A 303 6.77 29.02 10.07
C LYS A 303 6.54 27.73 9.30
N VAL A 304 7.10 27.66 8.09
CA VAL A 304 7.10 26.46 7.25
C VAL A 304 8.31 25.60 7.61
N GLY A 305 8.10 24.30 7.77
CA GLY A 305 9.17 23.33 7.99
C GLY A 305 10.02 23.11 6.74
N VAL A 306 11.31 22.94 6.92
CA VAL A 306 12.26 22.59 5.84
C VAL A 306 12.91 21.26 6.16
N HIS A 307 12.91 20.36 5.20
CA HIS A 307 13.60 19.08 5.23
C HIS A 307 14.59 19.05 4.07
N ILE A 308 15.83 18.66 4.33
CA ILE A 308 16.91 18.65 3.34
C ILE A 308 17.28 17.21 3.03
N GLN A 309 17.23 16.82 1.76
CA GLN A 309 17.68 15.51 1.31
C GLN A 309 19.16 15.31 1.61
N LEU A 310 19.48 14.18 2.23
CA LEU A 310 20.83 13.72 2.44
C LEU A 310 21.26 12.84 1.26
N PRO A 311 22.35 13.20 0.56
CA PRO A 311 22.90 12.35 -0.48
C PRO A 311 23.46 11.04 0.07
N PHE A 312 23.46 9.98 -0.75
CA PHE A 312 23.97 8.68 -0.33
C PHE A 312 25.50 8.59 -0.44
N PRO A 313 26.23 8.32 0.66
CA PRO A 313 27.68 8.20 0.67
C PRO A 313 28.13 6.78 0.26
N HIS A 314 28.16 6.49 -1.04
CA HIS A 314 28.54 5.16 -1.54
C HIS A 314 29.98 4.80 -1.11
N PRO A 315 30.26 3.55 -0.64
CA PRO A 315 31.55 3.16 -0.04
C PRO A 315 32.71 3.04 -1.02
N SER A 316 32.59 3.53 -2.25
CA SER A 316 33.59 3.35 -3.31
C SER A 316 34.61 4.47 -3.45
N LYS A 317 34.56 5.53 -2.64
CA LYS A 317 35.43 6.70 -2.83
C LYS A 317 36.60 6.69 -1.87
N GLU A 318 37.81 6.43 -2.39
CA GLU A 318 39.06 6.62 -1.67
C GLU A 318 39.46 8.10 -1.57
N ASP A 319 38.97 8.93 -2.49
CA ASP A 319 39.03 10.38 -2.46
C ASP A 319 37.66 10.95 -2.84
N PHE A 320 36.92 11.43 -1.84
CA PHE A 320 35.63 12.10 -2.03
C PHE A 320 35.83 13.60 -2.30
N GLY A 321 37.02 14.13 -2.00
CA GLY A 321 37.39 15.54 -2.08
C GLY A 321 37.49 16.21 -0.71
N GLY A 322 38.39 17.21 -0.63
CA GLY A 322 38.64 17.92 0.63
C GLY A 322 39.26 17.06 1.73
N GLY A 323 40.02 16.04 1.36
CA GLY A 323 40.64 15.08 2.29
C GLY A 323 39.67 14.05 2.88
N MET A 324 38.46 13.97 2.39
CA MET A 324 37.45 13.03 2.85
C MET A 324 37.42 11.76 1.99
N ARG A 325 36.93 10.68 2.58
CA ARG A 325 36.82 9.34 2.00
C ARG A 325 35.45 8.76 2.34
N THR A 326 35.03 7.68 1.64
CA THR A 326 33.77 6.93 1.95
C THR A 326 34.03 5.42 2.05
N ASP A 327 35.26 4.98 2.18
CA ASP A 327 35.69 3.58 2.14
C ASP A 327 35.41 2.79 3.43
N THR A 328 35.06 3.46 4.52
CA THR A 328 34.65 2.82 5.78
C THR A 328 33.34 3.43 6.29
N LEU A 329 32.66 2.75 7.21
CA LEU A 329 31.42 3.23 7.84
C LEU A 329 31.66 4.60 8.51
N GLU A 330 32.75 4.74 9.28
CA GLU A 330 33.09 5.97 10.00
C GLU A 330 33.32 7.14 9.02
N ASN A 331 34.01 6.88 7.90
CA ASN A 331 34.24 7.87 6.86
C ASN A 331 32.96 8.29 6.15
N ARG A 332 32.07 7.34 5.89
CA ARG A 332 30.74 7.61 5.31
C ARG A 332 29.88 8.49 6.24
N VAL A 333 29.86 8.17 7.54
CA VAL A 333 29.20 8.99 8.56
C VAL A 333 29.82 10.38 8.65
N ALA A 334 31.14 10.49 8.60
CA ALA A 334 31.84 11.78 8.63
C ALA A 334 31.51 12.68 7.42
N VAL A 335 31.36 12.09 6.23
CA VAL A 335 30.91 12.82 5.01
C VAL A 335 29.48 13.31 5.17
N CYS A 336 28.57 12.49 5.69
CA CYS A 336 27.18 12.91 5.94
C CYS A 336 27.13 14.01 7.02
N ARG A 337 27.89 13.86 8.11
CA ARG A 337 27.99 14.89 9.17
C ARG A 337 28.46 16.22 8.58
N TRP A 338 29.53 16.20 7.80
CA TRP A 338 30.04 17.41 7.14
C TRP A 338 28.97 18.10 6.28
N PHE A 339 28.20 17.33 5.49
CA PHE A 339 27.11 17.89 4.67
C PHE A 339 26.02 18.51 5.54
N MET A 340 25.63 17.83 6.61
CA MET A 340 24.61 18.32 7.52
C MET A 340 25.07 19.61 8.24
N GLU A 341 26.29 19.63 8.74
CA GLU A 341 26.89 20.81 9.37
C GLU A 341 26.93 22.02 8.41
N GLU A 342 27.29 21.78 7.15
CA GLU A 342 27.33 22.84 6.13
C GLU A 342 25.91 23.34 5.78
N ALA A 343 24.93 22.46 5.71
CA ALA A 343 23.54 22.82 5.49
C ALA A 343 22.97 23.65 6.66
N VAL A 344 23.22 23.22 7.89
CA VAL A 344 22.81 23.94 9.12
C VAL A 344 23.44 25.32 9.16
N ARG A 345 24.77 25.41 8.95
CA ARG A 345 25.49 26.68 8.91
C ARG A 345 24.88 27.67 7.91
N ARG A 346 24.59 27.22 6.68
CA ARG A 346 23.97 28.05 5.64
C ARG A 346 22.58 28.50 6.04
N PHE A 347 21.78 27.61 6.64
CA PHE A 347 20.43 27.95 7.07
C PHE A 347 20.44 29.00 8.19
N GLU A 348 21.34 28.86 9.17
CA GLU A 348 21.51 29.80 10.29
C GLU A 348 22.03 31.18 9.82
N GLU A 349 23.01 31.21 8.91
CA GLU A 349 23.55 32.46 8.35
C GLU A 349 22.48 33.29 7.62
N ARG A 350 21.48 32.63 6.98
CA ARG A 350 20.38 33.32 6.30
C ARG A 350 19.34 33.89 7.29
N ASN A 351 19.31 33.41 8.52
CA ASN A 351 18.40 33.86 9.58
C ASN A 351 16.94 34.00 9.12
N TYR A 352 16.39 32.94 8.52
CA TYR A 352 15.04 32.92 7.98
C TYR A 352 13.96 33.14 9.05
N GLU A 353 13.15 34.19 8.90
CA GLU A 353 12.12 34.54 9.86
C GLU A 353 10.92 33.57 9.82
N HIS A 354 10.58 33.06 8.61
CA HIS A 354 9.35 32.32 8.34
C HIS A 354 9.59 30.82 8.10
N LEU A 355 10.82 30.34 8.32
CA LEU A 355 11.17 28.94 8.17
C LEU A 355 11.71 28.34 9.46
N ARG A 356 11.68 27.00 9.50
CA ARG A 356 12.31 26.19 10.53
C ARG A 356 12.97 24.97 9.87
N LEU A 357 14.26 24.75 10.08
CA LEU A 357 14.91 23.52 9.67
C LEU A 357 14.44 22.38 10.60
N CYS A 358 13.85 21.34 10.04
CA CYS A 358 13.18 20.27 10.79
C CYS A 358 13.97 18.96 10.79
N SER A 359 14.40 18.51 9.63
CA SER A 359 15.09 17.21 9.54
C SER A 359 16.02 17.13 8.34
N PHE A 360 16.90 16.13 8.40
CA PHE A 360 17.48 15.58 7.21
C PHE A 360 16.65 14.40 6.70
N TYR A 361 16.39 14.37 5.40
CA TYR A 361 15.60 13.37 4.73
C TYR A 361 16.51 12.35 4.03
N GLN A 362 16.37 11.07 4.39
CA GLN A 362 17.10 9.99 3.72
C GLN A 362 16.51 9.74 2.33
N GLY A 363 17.29 10.11 1.30
CA GLY A 363 16.82 10.03 -0.09
C GLY A 363 16.80 8.61 -0.69
N CYS A 364 17.40 7.60 -0.04
CA CYS A 364 17.28 6.21 -0.48
C CYS A 364 15.96 5.64 -0.02
N GLU A 365 15.12 5.20 -0.94
CA GLU A 365 13.78 4.66 -0.67
C GLU A 365 13.78 3.24 -0.07
N SER A 366 14.94 2.66 0.10
CA SER A 366 15.16 1.37 0.76
C SER A 366 16.55 1.35 1.38
N VAL A 367 16.77 0.49 2.38
CA VAL A 367 18.14 0.22 2.85
C VAL A 367 18.87 -0.58 1.78
N PRO A 368 19.93 -0.04 1.14
CA PRO A 368 20.56 -0.68 -0.01
C PRO A 368 21.54 -1.80 0.42
N THR A 369 21.03 -2.85 1.06
CA THR A 369 21.81 -3.95 1.65
C THR A 369 22.72 -4.69 0.65
N ALA A 370 22.45 -4.58 -0.65
CA ALA A 370 23.32 -5.11 -1.71
C ALA A 370 24.64 -4.34 -1.90
N VAL A 371 24.76 -3.13 -1.33
CA VAL A 371 25.96 -2.30 -1.43
C VAL A 371 26.99 -2.74 -0.41
N SER A 372 26.59 -2.89 0.85
CA SER A 372 27.44 -3.30 1.96
C SER A 372 26.58 -3.87 3.11
N ASP A 373 27.19 -4.66 3.99
CA ASP A 373 26.57 -5.18 5.21
C ASP A 373 26.33 -4.11 6.27
N GLU A 374 26.96 -2.93 6.10
CA GLU A 374 26.92 -1.84 7.06
C GLU A 374 25.79 -0.82 6.79
N GLU A 375 24.92 -1.05 5.80
CA GLU A 375 23.96 -0.04 5.37
C GLU A 375 22.91 0.30 6.45
N GLU A 376 22.48 -0.66 7.25
CA GLU A 376 21.60 -0.39 8.39
C GLU A 376 22.32 0.40 9.49
N ALA A 377 23.57 0.03 9.77
CA ALA A 377 24.41 0.74 10.73
C ALA A 377 24.71 2.18 10.26
N LEU A 378 24.90 2.37 8.95
CA LEU A 378 25.06 3.70 8.36
C LEU A 378 23.83 4.57 8.60
N PHE A 379 22.64 4.06 8.29
CA PHE A 379 21.38 4.80 8.48
C PHE A 379 21.21 5.20 9.95
N ALA A 380 21.41 4.26 10.87
CA ALA A 380 21.29 4.52 12.30
C ALA A 380 22.34 5.55 12.78
N ALA A 381 23.59 5.43 12.36
CA ALA A 381 24.65 6.35 12.76
C ALA A 381 24.44 7.77 12.21
N VAL A 382 24.02 7.88 10.94
CA VAL A 382 23.74 9.17 10.30
C VAL A 382 22.53 9.86 10.95
N ASN A 383 21.49 9.12 11.31
CA ASN A 383 20.35 9.66 12.04
C ASN A 383 20.75 10.15 13.44
N CYS A 384 21.66 9.44 14.13
CA CYS A 384 22.24 9.93 15.39
C CYS A 384 23.01 11.27 15.23
N GLU A 385 23.69 11.49 14.11
CA GLU A 385 24.34 12.77 13.83
C GLU A 385 23.33 13.91 13.65
N ALA A 386 22.21 13.67 12.98
CA ALA A 386 21.12 14.65 12.88
C ALA A 386 20.55 14.99 14.26
N HIS A 387 20.33 13.98 15.12
CA HIS A 387 19.87 14.16 16.49
C HIS A 387 20.88 14.96 17.34
N ALA A 388 22.18 14.73 17.16
CA ALA A 388 23.22 15.48 17.85
C ALA A 388 23.21 16.99 17.51
N MET A 389 22.70 17.35 16.32
CA MET A 389 22.46 18.74 15.89
C MET A 389 21.11 19.29 16.36
N GLY A 390 20.30 18.53 17.12
CA GLY A 390 18.97 18.91 17.54
C GLY A 390 17.90 18.82 16.42
N LEU A 391 18.21 18.15 15.33
CA LEU A 391 17.32 17.96 14.19
C LEU A 391 16.76 16.54 14.17
N LYS A 392 15.69 16.34 13.42
CA LYS A 392 15.05 15.02 13.21
C LYS A 392 15.62 14.33 11.97
N ALA A 393 15.36 13.04 11.88
CA ALA A 393 15.61 12.23 10.70
C ALA A 393 14.28 11.76 10.10
N SER A 394 14.12 11.93 8.80
CA SER A 394 12.89 11.52 8.08
C SER A 394 13.18 10.63 6.89
N TRP A 395 12.19 9.82 6.50
CA TRP A 395 12.32 8.86 5.43
C TRP A 395 11.01 8.69 4.66
N ILE A 396 11.11 8.44 3.35
CA ILE A 396 9.97 8.12 2.48
C ILE A 396 10.29 6.79 1.77
N PRO A 397 10.13 5.65 2.47
CA PRO A 397 10.47 4.34 1.90
C PRO A 397 9.44 3.87 0.88
N CYS A 398 9.93 3.21 -0.16
CA CYS A 398 9.09 2.48 -1.11
C CYS A 398 8.41 1.29 -0.42
N TYR A 399 7.14 1.01 -0.74
CA TYR A 399 6.40 -0.16 -0.23
C TYR A 399 7.12 -1.49 -0.48
N LEU A 400 7.93 -1.52 -1.54
CA LEU A 400 8.76 -2.66 -1.91
C LEU A 400 10.17 -2.59 -1.36
N GLY A 401 10.53 -1.50 -0.70
CA GLY A 401 11.83 -1.27 -0.14
C GLY A 401 12.13 -2.21 1.02
N THR A 402 13.42 -2.37 1.31
CA THR A 402 13.90 -3.08 2.49
C THR A 402 14.00 -2.11 3.67
N GLY A 403 13.86 -2.61 4.89
CA GLY A 403 14.13 -1.87 6.13
C GLY A 403 12.97 -1.05 6.68
N PHE A 404 11.91 -0.75 5.91
CA PHE A 404 10.85 0.16 6.36
C PHE A 404 10.13 -0.28 7.65
N ALA A 405 9.98 -1.58 7.91
CA ALA A 405 9.35 -2.04 9.13
C ALA A 405 10.17 -1.79 10.40
N ARG A 406 11.46 -1.52 10.24
CA ARG A 406 12.40 -1.23 11.32
C ARG A 406 12.84 0.24 11.34
N TRP A 407 12.08 1.13 10.69
CA TRP A 407 12.44 2.53 10.56
C TRP A 407 12.75 3.21 11.90
N LYS A 408 12.01 2.86 12.97
CA LYS A 408 12.29 3.38 14.32
C LYS A 408 13.61 2.86 14.90
N GLU A 409 13.93 1.59 14.63
CA GLU A 409 15.17 0.96 15.05
C GLU A 409 16.38 1.56 14.31
N LEU A 410 16.16 2.02 13.07
CA LEU A 410 17.13 2.76 12.27
C LEU A 410 17.27 4.23 12.70
N GLY A 411 16.53 4.68 13.71
CA GLY A 411 16.64 6.02 14.29
C GLY A 411 15.86 7.11 13.57
N PHE A 412 14.90 6.79 12.70
CA PHE A 412 14.06 7.80 12.10
C PHE A 412 12.96 8.29 13.06
N ASP A 413 12.63 9.57 12.99
CA ASP A 413 11.54 10.21 13.74
C ASP A 413 10.23 10.20 12.98
N ALA A 414 10.29 10.20 11.65
CA ALA A 414 9.14 10.12 10.77
C ALA A 414 9.46 9.29 9.52
N ALA A 415 8.51 8.45 9.11
CA ALA A 415 8.61 7.72 7.85
C ALA A 415 7.25 7.68 7.16
N TYR A 416 7.23 7.96 5.86
CA TYR A 416 6.03 8.02 5.02
C TYR A 416 6.14 6.98 3.92
N MET A 417 5.27 5.98 3.95
CA MET A 417 5.32 4.89 2.97
C MET A 417 4.81 5.34 1.61
N GLN A 418 5.58 5.03 0.56
CA GLN A 418 5.16 5.19 -0.83
C GLN A 418 4.31 3.98 -1.26
N PRO A 419 3.03 4.14 -1.66
CA PRO A 419 2.24 3.01 -2.16
C PRO A 419 2.67 2.56 -3.56
N ASN A 420 3.25 3.43 -4.36
CA ASN A 420 3.60 3.19 -5.78
C ASN A 420 2.38 2.83 -6.68
N HIS A 421 1.18 3.11 -6.25
CA HIS A 421 -0.05 2.86 -7.01
C HIS A 421 -0.09 3.71 -8.30
N MET A 422 0.33 4.97 -8.21
CA MET A 422 0.37 5.88 -9.35
C MET A 422 1.38 5.45 -10.42
N PHE A 423 2.56 5.01 -10.02
CA PHE A 423 3.66 4.70 -10.95
C PHE A 423 3.55 3.32 -11.57
N ASN A 424 3.21 2.33 -10.77
CA ASN A 424 3.20 0.93 -11.20
C ASN A 424 1.83 0.47 -11.68
N LYS A 425 0.80 1.32 -11.58
CA LYS A 425 -0.60 1.02 -11.99
C LYS A 425 -1.08 -0.30 -11.38
N TYR A 426 -0.78 -0.47 -10.10
CA TYR A 426 -1.26 -1.61 -9.34
C TYR A 426 -2.79 -1.56 -9.22
N ASP A 427 -3.39 -2.70 -8.91
CA ASP A 427 -4.78 -2.75 -8.50
C ASP A 427 -4.98 -1.88 -7.26
N ALA A 428 -6.04 -1.10 -7.25
CA ALA A 428 -6.31 -0.18 -6.16
C ALA A 428 -6.57 -0.88 -4.81
N ALA A 429 -6.94 -2.18 -4.82
CA ALA A 429 -7.05 -3.00 -3.61
C ALA A 429 -5.74 -3.06 -2.81
N MET A 430 -4.59 -2.88 -3.47
CA MET A 430 -3.30 -2.79 -2.79
C MET A 430 -3.24 -1.68 -1.73
N LEU A 431 -4.03 -0.60 -1.87
CA LEU A 431 -4.05 0.48 -0.89
C LEU A 431 -4.59 0.02 0.48
N GLY A 432 -5.44 -1.04 0.52
CA GLY A 432 -5.86 -1.66 1.76
C GLY A 432 -4.72 -2.39 2.47
N GLU A 433 -3.96 -3.21 1.75
CA GLU A 433 -2.78 -3.91 2.27
C GLU A 433 -1.68 -2.92 2.67
N PHE A 434 -1.46 -1.89 1.85
CA PHE A 434 -0.57 -0.77 2.16
C PHE A 434 -0.95 -0.08 3.47
N ALA A 435 -2.23 0.26 3.65
CA ALA A 435 -2.76 0.90 4.85
C ALA A 435 -2.57 0.03 6.10
N GLN A 436 -2.79 -1.29 6.00
CA GLN A 436 -2.48 -2.24 7.07
C GLN A 436 -0.99 -2.25 7.44
N SER A 437 -0.11 -2.18 6.44
CA SER A 437 1.33 -2.07 6.69
C SER A 437 1.69 -0.76 7.39
N CYS A 438 1.07 0.37 6.99
CA CYS A 438 1.27 1.65 7.66
C CYS A 438 0.81 1.62 9.12
N THR A 439 -0.36 1.06 9.42
CA THR A 439 -0.85 0.96 10.80
C THR A 439 0.01 0.00 11.64
N ARG A 440 0.44 -1.11 11.06
CA ARG A 440 1.29 -2.08 11.74
C ARG A 440 2.61 -1.47 12.21
N TYR A 441 3.25 -0.67 11.38
CA TYR A 441 4.59 -0.14 11.64
C TYR A 441 4.61 1.32 12.07
N GLY A 442 3.47 1.98 12.19
CA GLY A 442 3.38 3.36 12.63
C GLY A 442 3.89 4.36 11.59
N LEU A 443 3.59 4.11 10.31
CA LEU A 443 4.04 4.94 9.19
C LEU A 443 2.99 5.99 8.81
N GLY A 444 3.46 7.11 8.28
CA GLY A 444 2.64 8.04 7.51
C GLY A 444 2.44 7.55 6.07
N VAL A 445 1.76 8.33 5.29
CA VAL A 445 1.36 7.98 3.92
C VAL A 445 1.93 8.99 2.93
N GLU A 446 2.52 8.52 1.82
CA GLU A 446 2.80 9.38 0.69
C GLU A 446 1.60 9.43 -0.27
N LEU A 447 1.21 10.63 -0.67
CA LEU A 447 0.30 10.87 -1.78
C LEU A 447 1.13 11.06 -3.05
N GLU A 448 0.79 10.33 -4.11
CA GLU A 448 1.55 10.39 -5.36
C GLU A 448 0.68 10.96 -6.48
N LEU A 449 1.12 12.08 -7.06
CA LEU A 449 0.48 12.72 -8.21
C LEU A 449 1.44 12.70 -9.40
N ASN A 450 0.95 12.31 -10.58
CA ASN A 450 1.77 12.22 -11.77
C ASN A 450 1.43 13.30 -12.84
N TYR A 451 2.30 13.39 -13.86
CA TYR A 451 2.20 14.32 -14.97
C TYR A 451 0.88 14.16 -15.74
N THR A 452 0.44 12.93 -16.00
CA THR A 452 -0.71 12.66 -16.87
C THR A 452 -2.02 13.14 -16.25
N ALA A 453 -2.15 13.12 -14.92
CA ALA A 453 -3.35 13.57 -14.24
C ALA A 453 -3.64 15.08 -14.44
N VAL A 454 -2.60 15.90 -14.61
CA VAL A 454 -2.73 17.36 -14.71
C VAL A 454 -2.57 17.90 -16.12
N ASN A 455 -2.12 17.09 -17.07
CA ASN A 455 -1.90 17.51 -18.46
C ASN A 455 -2.91 16.85 -19.41
N PRO A 456 -3.29 17.52 -20.50
CA PRO A 456 -4.19 16.94 -21.49
C PRO A 456 -3.64 15.65 -22.10
N GLY A 457 -4.47 14.63 -22.25
CA GLY A 457 -4.09 13.36 -22.87
C GLY A 457 -5.16 12.28 -22.73
N GLU A 458 -5.03 11.18 -23.46
CA GLU A 458 -6.01 10.11 -23.53
C GLU A 458 -6.27 9.41 -22.16
N ASN A 459 -5.27 9.37 -21.29
CA ASN A 459 -5.36 8.68 -20.00
C ASN A 459 -5.58 9.62 -18.81
N ARG A 460 -5.80 10.92 -19.04
CA ARG A 460 -5.89 11.91 -17.97
C ARG A 460 -6.95 11.57 -16.94
N ASP A 461 -8.16 11.27 -17.37
CA ASP A 461 -9.28 11.04 -16.47
C ASP A 461 -9.06 9.78 -15.60
N SER A 462 -8.45 8.73 -16.16
CA SER A 462 -8.09 7.54 -15.40
C SER A 462 -6.97 7.80 -14.38
N GLU A 463 -6.03 8.68 -14.69
CA GLU A 463 -4.97 9.06 -13.74
C GLU A 463 -5.47 10.03 -12.66
N ILE A 464 -6.45 10.87 -12.97
CA ILE A 464 -7.19 11.66 -11.97
C ILE A 464 -7.92 10.73 -11.00
N GLU A 465 -8.65 9.73 -11.51
CA GLU A 465 -9.33 8.74 -10.66
C GLU A 465 -8.34 7.96 -9.81
N ARG A 466 -7.18 7.60 -10.36
CA ARG A 466 -6.11 6.94 -9.62
C ARG A 466 -5.56 7.81 -8.47
N TYR A 467 -5.44 9.11 -8.68
CA TYR A 467 -5.10 10.03 -7.59
C TYR A 467 -6.20 10.10 -6.53
N TYR A 468 -7.45 10.10 -6.96
CA TYR A 468 -8.57 10.06 -6.01
C TYR A 468 -8.67 8.75 -5.22
N ASP A 469 -8.09 7.65 -5.71
CA ASP A 469 -7.97 6.42 -4.93
C ASP A 469 -7.19 6.65 -3.61
N TYR A 470 -6.11 7.45 -3.65
CA TYR A 470 -5.40 7.84 -2.43
C TYR A 470 -6.29 8.65 -1.49
N LEU A 471 -6.99 9.65 -2.00
CA LEU A 471 -7.81 10.53 -1.19
C LEU A 471 -9.00 9.78 -0.57
N ARG A 472 -9.67 8.93 -1.36
CA ARG A 472 -10.76 8.06 -0.88
C ARG A 472 -10.25 7.03 0.12
N GLY A 473 -9.08 6.43 -0.16
CA GLY A 473 -8.40 5.52 0.75
C GLY A 473 -8.15 6.14 2.12
N GLY A 474 -7.84 7.45 2.19
CA GLY A 474 -7.73 8.18 3.44
C GLY A 474 -8.98 8.10 4.31
N TYR A 475 -10.15 8.16 3.71
CA TYR A 475 -11.42 7.99 4.40
C TYR A 475 -11.67 6.51 4.78
N TYR A 476 -11.57 5.60 3.81
CA TYR A 476 -11.93 4.19 4.00
C TYR A 476 -10.93 3.42 4.88
N TYR A 477 -9.64 3.70 4.74
CA TYR A 477 -8.60 3.04 5.52
C TYR A 477 -8.15 3.84 6.74
N GLY A 478 -8.75 5.03 6.97
CA GLY A 478 -8.56 5.83 8.16
C GLY A 478 -7.25 6.61 8.24
N TYR A 479 -6.53 6.81 7.12
CA TYR A 479 -5.31 7.61 7.13
C TYR A 479 -5.53 9.10 6.86
N ILE A 480 -6.75 9.55 6.60
CA ILE A 480 -7.05 10.99 6.58
C ILE A 480 -6.70 11.63 7.93
N GLY A 481 -5.96 12.72 7.90
CA GLY A 481 -5.48 13.41 9.12
C GLY A 481 -4.28 12.75 9.81
N CYS A 482 -3.68 11.69 9.25
CA CYS A 482 -2.33 11.25 9.62
C CYS A 482 -1.28 12.19 9.04
N ASP A 483 -0.02 12.01 9.42
CA ASP A 483 1.08 12.74 8.82
C ASP A 483 1.35 12.22 7.41
N THR A 484 1.51 13.12 6.45
CA THR A 484 1.67 12.78 5.03
C THR A 484 2.89 13.45 4.39
N ALA A 485 3.42 12.82 3.35
CA ALA A 485 4.25 13.46 2.34
C ALA A 485 3.48 13.48 1.01
N THR A 486 3.78 14.41 0.12
CA THR A 486 3.17 14.46 -1.21
C THR A 486 4.24 14.53 -2.27
N TYR A 487 4.32 13.50 -3.11
CA TYR A 487 5.07 13.53 -4.36
C TYR A 487 4.24 14.22 -5.45
N GLN A 488 4.83 15.17 -6.17
CA GLN A 488 4.13 15.96 -7.18
C GLN A 488 5.02 16.34 -8.38
N GLY A 489 6.08 15.55 -8.61
CA GLY A 489 6.97 15.75 -9.75
C GLY A 489 7.96 16.89 -9.60
N ALA A 490 8.74 17.10 -10.66
CA ALA A 490 9.72 18.17 -10.76
C ALA A 490 9.17 19.38 -11.55
N GLY A 491 9.89 20.49 -11.56
CA GLY A 491 9.52 21.75 -12.18
C GLY A 491 8.68 22.61 -11.25
N PRO A 492 7.77 23.46 -11.74
CA PRO A 492 6.77 24.06 -10.88
C PRO A 492 5.91 23.02 -10.19
N GLY A 493 5.83 21.79 -10.76
CA GLY A 493 5.18 20.63 -10.17
C GLY A 493 3.69 20.52 -10.48
N TYR A 494 3.14 19.36 -10.17
CA TYR A 494 1.76 19.04 -10.58
C TYR A 494 0.72 19.72 -9.69
N ILE A 495 1.01 19.96 -8.42
CA ILE A 495 0.16 20.74 -7.51
C ILE A 495 0.07 22.19 -7.96
N TYR A 496 1.19 22.79 -8.40
CA TYR A 496 1.19 24.12 -9.02
C TYR A 496 0.32 24.15 -10.28
N THR A 497 0.49 23.17 -11.16
CA THR A 497 -0.31 23.07 -12.40
C THR A 497 -1.80 22.93 -12.06
N ALA A 498 -2.16 22.11 -11.07
CA ALA A 498 -3.55 21.95 -10.65
C ALA A 498 -4.13 23.21 -10.01
N CYS A 499 -3.34 23.96 -9.23
CA CYS A 499 -3.76 25.22 -8.62
C CYS A 499 -4.23 26.25 -9.65
N TYR A 500 -3.50 26.40 -10.77
CA TYR A 500 -3.77 27.40 -11.79
C TYR A 500 -4.50 26.86 -13.02
N ALA A 501 -5.01 25.60 -12.95
CA ALA A 501 -5.71 25.00 -14.07
C ALA A 501 -7.07 25.68 -14.33
N GLU A 502 -7.35 25.98 -15.59
CA GLU A 502 -8.68 26.40 -16.05
C GLU A 502 -9.67 25.24 -16.11
N ASP A 503 -9.17 24.01 -16.35
CA ASP A 503 -9.98 22.80 -16.35
C ASP A 503 -10.47 22.48 -14.94
N PRO A 504 -11.80 22.44 -14.71
CA PRO A 504 -12.36 22.21 -13.37
C PRO A 504 -11.95 20.86 -12.76
N ALA A 505 -11.74 19.81 -13.58
CA ALA A 505 -11.35 18.48 -13.08
C ALA A 505 -9.90 18.49 -12.59
N VAL A 506 -9.01 19.20 -13.28
CA VAL A 506 -7.61 19.34 -12.85
C VAL A 506 -7.52 20.26 -11.62
N ARG A 507 -8.25 21.38 -11.62
CA ARG A 507 -8.32 22.29 -10.46
C ARG A 507 -8.85 21.56 -9.21
N ALA A 508 -9.81 20.66 -9.36
CA ALA A 508 -10.38 19.88 -8.26
C ALA A 508 -9.34 18.99 -7.58
N ILE A 509 -8.25 18.60 -8.25
CA ILE A 509 -7.11 17.90 -7.62
C ILE A 509 -6.53 18.76 -6.50
N TYR A 510 -6.26 20.05 -6.76
CA TYR A 510 -5.73 20.98 -5.79
C TYR A 510 -6.70 21.22 -4.63
N ASP A 511 -7.96 21.51 -4.95
CA ASP A 511 -9.00 21.80 -3.98
C ASP A 511 -9.25 20.59 -3.04
N ASN A 512 -9.31 19.38 -3.60
CA ASN A 512 -9.52 18.15 -2.81
C ASN A 512 -8.27 17.72 -2.04
N THR A 513 -7.08 17.98 -2.56
CA THR A 513 -5.84 17.78 -1.80
C THR A 513 -5.82 18.68 -0.56
N TYR A 514 -6.20 19.95 -0.71
CA TYR A 514 -6.33 20.86 0.42
C TYR A 514 -7.31 20.33 1.48
N LEU A 515 -8.52 19.93 1.06
CA LEU A 515 -9.51 19.37 1.98
C LEU A 515 -9.01 18.08 2.67
N PHE A 516 -8.28 17.26 1.94
CA PHE A 516 -7.65 16.05 2.50
C PHE A 516 -6.63 16.40 3.59
N LEU A 517 -5.70 17.33 3.32
CA LEU A 517 -4.68 17.77 4.27
C LEU A 517 -5.31 18.40 5.53
N LYS A 518 -6.45 19.09 5.38
CA LYS A 518 -7.22 19.64 6.52
C LYS A 518 -8.06 18.56 7.23
N GLY A 519 -8.12 17.33 6.72
CA GLY A 519 -8.92 16.25 7.30
C GLY A 519 -10.43 16.44 7.13
N THR A 520 -10.84 17.29 6.20
CA THR A 520 -12.27 17.65 5.97
C THR A 520 -12.81 17.13 4.65
N LEU A 521 -11.98 16.45 3.84
CA LEU A 521 -12.44 15.85 2.60
C LEU A 521 -13.47 14.75 2.88
N MET A 522 -14.64 14.92 2.28
CA MET A 522 -15.68 13.89 2.24
C MET A 522 -15.75 13.35 0.80
N PRO A 523 -15.00 12.29 0.46
CA PRO A 523 -15.06 11.70 -0.86
C PRO A 523 -16.46 11.15 -1.11
N GLY A 524 -16.90 11.14 -2.38
CA GLY A 524 -18.17 10.51 -2.75
C GLY A 524 -18.19 9.08 -2.24
N VAL A 525 -19.08 8.81 -1.29
CA VAL A 525 -19.21 7.47 -0.68
C VAL A 525 -19.84 6.56 -1.71
N PRO A 526 -19.27 5.40 -2.04
CA PRO A 526 -19.93 4.42 -2.89
C PRO A 526 -21.30 4.06 -2.28
N ARG A 527 -22.29 3.95 -3.14
CA ARG A 527 -23.64 3.55 -2.72
C ARG A 527 -23.97 2.18 -3.29
N VAL A 528 -24.71 1.40 -2.53
CA VAL A 528 -25.21 0.13 -3.05
C VAL A 528 -26.17 0.43 -4.20
N ALA A 529 -25.91 -0.12 -5.36
CA ALA A 529 -26.82 -0.22 -6.48
C ALA A 529 -27.40 -1.63 -6.55
N ALA A 530 -28.62 -1.75 -7.05
CA ALA A 530 -29.23 -3.04 -7.29
C ALA A 530 -29.97 -2.99 -8.62
N THR A 531 -29.88 -4.06 -9.40
CA THR A 531 -30.75 -4.23 -10.55
C THR A 531 -32.19 -4.39 -10.09
N ARG A 532 -33.14 -4.31 -11.03
CA ARG A 532 -34.53 -4.62 -10.73
C ARG A 532 -34.66 -6.10 -10.32
N PHE A 533 -35.50 -6.38 -9.32
CA PHE A 533 -35.82 -7.75 -8.94
C PHE A 533 -36.49 -8.50 -10.10
N GLU A 534 -35.91 -9.63 -10.44
CA GLU A 534 -36.42 -10.55 -11.45
C GLU A 534 -36.98 -11.82 -10.80
N ARG A 535 -38.20 -12.17 -11.12
CA ARG A 535 -38.83 -13.39 -10.62
C ARG A 535 -38.25 -14.61 -11.31
N GLN A 536 -37.84 -15.59 -10.52
CA GLN A 536 -37.31 -16.86 -10.98
C GLN A 536 -38.40 -17.93 -11.11
N THR A 537 -38.09 -19.02 -11.80
CA THR A 537 -39.01 -20.16 -12.01
C THR A 537 -39.34 -20.88 -10.69
N ASP A 538 -38.49 -20.83 -9.69
CA ASP A 538 -38.67 -21.38 -8.35
C ASP A 538 -39.53 -20.48 -7.44
N GLY A 539 -39.92 -19.31 -7.95
CA GLY A 539 -40.73 -18.34 -7.20
C GLY A 539 -39.93 -17.35 -6.38
N SER A 540 -38.59 -17.48 -6.30
CA SER A 540 -37.73 -16.49 -5.71
C SER A 540 -37.57 -15.24 -6.60
N TYR A 541 -36.98 -14.17 -6.04
CA TYR A 541 -36.66 -12.96 -6.79
C TYR A 541 -35.17 -12.69 -6.62
N ARG A 542 -34.49 -12.29 -7.71
CA ARG A 542 -33.06 -11.99 -7.71
C ARG A 542 -32.82 -10.58 -8.20
N ALA A 543 -31.80 -9.93 -7.60
CA ALA A 543 -31.29 -8.65 -8.02
C ALA A 543 -29.76 -8.67 -7.86
N ALA A 544 -29.02 -8.30 -8.90
CA ALA A 544 -27.57 -8.14 -8.80
C ALA A 544 -27.26 -6.86 -8.00
N LEU A 545 -26.36 -6.96 -7.05
CA LEU A 545 -25.83 -5.85 -6.26
C LEU A 545 -24.53 -5.35 -6.88
N SER A 546 -24.33 -4.05 -6.85
CA SER A 546 -23.11 -3.39 -7.29
C SER A 546 -22.87 -2.10 -6.49
N LEU A 547 -21.76 -1.42 -6.72
CA LEU A 547 -21.48 -0.11 -6.16
C LEU A 547 -21.65 0.96 -7.24
N GLU A 548 -22.35 2.03 -6.90
CA GLU A 548 -22.37 3.27 -7.68
C GLU A 548 -21.42 4.29 -7.08
N GLY A 549 -20.60 4.96 -7.91
CA GLY A 549 -19.68 6.02 -7.48
C GLY A 549 -18.40 5.51 -6.82
N GLY A 550 -18.13 4.20 -6.84
CA GLY A 550 -16.90 3.61 -6.38
C GLY A 550 -15.90 3.48 -7.51
N SER A 551 -14.63 3.78 -7.25
CA SER A 551 -13.54 3.35 -8.11
C SER A 551 -13.32 1.83 -7.94
N GLU A 552 -12.58 1.20 -8.85
CA GLU A 552 -12.22 -0.22 -8.80
C GLU A 552 -11.51 -0.63 -7.49
N ILE A 553 -11.01 0.35 -6.74
CA ILE A 553 -10.37 0.16 -5.43
C ILE A 553 -11.21 -0.66 -4.44
N PHE A 554 -12.53 -0.56 -4.54
CA PHE A 554 -13.43 -1.19 -3.59
C PHE A 554 -13.95 -2.55 -4.08
N GLY A 555 -13.61 -2.97 -5.30
CA GLY A 555 -14.20 -4.13 -5.95
C GLY A 555 -13.82 -5.48 -5.33
N HIS A 556 -12.61 -5.62 -4.80
CA HIS A 556 -12.07 -6.92 -4.39
C HIS A 556 -12.46 -7.35 -2.97
N ASP A 557 -12.62 -6.40 -2.03
CA ASP A 557 -12.95 -6.69 -0.63
C ASP A 557 -14.34 -6.15 -0.25
N THR A 558 -15.23 -6.06 -1.24
CA THR A 558 -16.61 -5.60 -1.02
C THR A 558 -17.51 -6.80 -0.74
N THR A 559 -18.15 -6.77 0.42
CA THR A 559 -19.26 -7.67 0.74
C THR A 559 -20.55 -6.88 0.87
N PHE A 560 -21.69 -7.53 0.59
CA PHE A 560 -23.00 -6.93 0.78
C PHE A 560 -23.71 -7.62 1.93
N GLU A 561 -24.31 -6.83 2.81
CA GLU A 561 -24.99 -7.31 4.01
C GLU A 561 -26.44 -6.83 4.04
N ILE A 562 -27.33 -7.67 4.55
CA ILE A 562 -28.71 -7.31 4.77
C ILE A 562 -28.84 -6.70 6.16
N VAL A 563 -29.16 -5.42 6.21
CA VAL A 563 -29.36 -4.66 7.47
C VAL A 563 -30.76 -4.91 8.02
N THR A 564 -31.77 -4.95 7.14
CA THR A 564 -33.15 -5.22 7.54
C THR A 564 -33.77 -6.20 6.54
N GLN A 565 -34.27 -7.29 7.08
CA GLN A 565 -35.01 -8.31 6.30
C GLN A 565 -36.34 -7.77 5.81
N GLY A 566 -36.88 -8.37 4.74
CA GLY A 566 -38.21 -8.12 4.28
C GLY A 566 -39.25 -8.53 5.34
N ALA A 567 -40.34 -7.75 5.43
CA ALA A 567 -41.40 -8.06 6.37
C ALA A 567 -42.25 -9.27 5.92
N ARG A 568 -42.15 -9.66 4.65
CA ARG A 568 -43.03 -10.66 4.00
C ARG A 568 -42.27 -11.79 3.31
N GLY A 569 -40.98 -11.86 3.54
CA GLY A 569 -40.06 -12.87 3.01
C GLY A 569 -38.69 -12.76 3.64
N ALA A 570 -37.80 -13.64 3.23
CA ALA A 570 -36.41 -13.65 3.67
C ALA A 570 -35.47 -13.41 2.50
N ALA A 571 -34.42 -12.67 2.72
CA ALA A 571 -33.39 -12.42 1.74
C ALA A 571 -32.02 -12.94 2.22
N VAL A 572 -31.21 -13.37 1.28
CA VAL A 572 -29.77 -13.70 1.47
C VAL A 572 -28.96 -13.05 0.35
N VAL A 573 -27.70 -12.79 0.63
CA VAL A 573 -26.74 -12.36 -0.40
C VAL A 573 -25.77 -13.50 -0.66
N HIS A 574 -25.58 -13.83 -1.92
CA HIS A 574 -24.64 -14.84 -2.37
C HIS A 574 -23.96 -14.38 -3.66
N ASP A 575 -22.64 -14.32 -3.69
CA ASP A 575 -21.82 -13.91 -4.84
C ASP A 575 -22.29 -12.58 -5.50
N GLY A 576 -22.57 -11.57 -4.67
CA GLY A 576 -23.02 -10.26 -5.15
C GLY A 576 -24.46 -10.24 -5.66
N GLU A 577 -25.19 -11.34 -5.54
CA GLU A 577 -26.60 -11.44 -5.91
C GLU A 577 -27.48 -11.47 -4.66
N LEU A 578 -28.50 -10.63 -4.62
CA LEU A 578 -29.54 -10.62 -3.60
C LEU A 578 -30.65 -11.57 -4.01
N ILE A 579 -30.87 -12.60 -3.22
CA ILE A 579 -31.92 -13.60 -3.44
C ILE A 579 -32.99 -13.41 -2.38
N TYR A 580 -34.20 -13.04 -2.80
CA TYR A 580 -35.36 -12.89 -1.93
C TYR A 580 -36.32 -14.05 -2.11
N VAL A 581 -36.67 -14.73 -1.03
CA VAL A 581 -37.63 -15.82 -1.00
C VAL A 581 -38.93 -15.30 -0.36
N PRO A 582 -40.05 -15.22 -1.12
CA PRO A 582 -41.33 -14.77 -0.59
C PRO A 582 -41.86 -15.68 0.51
N GLY A 583 -42.33 -15.08 1.59
CA GLY A 583 -43.05 -15.79 2.64
C GLY A 583 -44.53 -15.91 2.32
N TYR A 584 -45.26 -16.62 3.17
CA TYR A 584 -46.70 -16.88 3.01
C TYR A 584 -47.57 -15.60 2.91
N THR A 585 -47.13 -14.52 3.55
CA THR A 585 -47.83 -13.21 3.56
C THR A 585 -47.46 -12.29 2.42
N PHE A 586 -46.59 -12.72 1.52
CA PHE A 586 -46.13 -11.88 0.41
C PHE A 586 -47.25 -11.62 -0.61
N THR A 587 -47.45 -10.36 -0.93
CA THR A 587 -48.53 -9.89 -1.84
C THR A 587 -48.00 -9.20 -3.09
N GLY A 588 -46.72 -9.43 -3.45
CA GLY A 588 -46.06 -8.75 -4.56
C GLY A 588 -45.32 -7.49 -4.18
N TYR A 589 -45.31 -7.11 -2.90
CA TYR A 589 -44.61 -5.92 -2.41
C TYR A 589 -43.89 -6.19 -1.07
N ASP A 590 -42.64 -5.85 -1.01
CA ASP A 590 -41.87 -5.85 0.23
C ASP A 590 -40.71 -4.83 0.16
N LYS A 591 -40.12 -4.51 1.31
CA LYS A 591 -38.93 -3.66 1.44
C LYS A 591 -37.93 -4.35 2.32
N LEU A 592 -36.66 -4.25 1.94
CA LEU A 592 -35.52 -4.69 2.71
C LEU A 592 -34.39 -3.66 2.61
N SER A 593 -33.46 -3.69 3.51
CA SER A 593 -32.34 -2.74 3.50
C SER A 593 -31.02 -3.48 3.44
N VAL A 594 -30.12 -2.97 2.62
CA VAL A 594 -28.78 -3.52 2.41
C VAL A 594 -27.72 -2.44 2.61
N THR A 595 -26.52 -2.87 2.96
CA THR A 595 -25.31 -2.05 2.96
C THR A 595 -24.22 -2.82 2.24
N ALA A 596 -23.20 -2.12 1.75
CA ALA A 596 -21.94 -2.74 1.38
C ALA A 596 -20.93 -2.51 2.51
N VAL A 597 -20.10 -3.51 2.76
CA VAL A 597 -18.95 -3.40 3.66
C VAL A 597 -17.71 -3.47 2.81
N ILE A 598 -16.94 -2.39 2.83
CA ILE A 598 -15.72 -2.20 2.05
C ILE A 598 -14.57 -2.11 3.04
N HIS A 599 -13.65 -3.09 3.00
CA HIS A 599 -12.53 -3.17 3.96
C HIS A 599 -12.96 -3.01 5.43
N GLY A 600 -14.12 -3.58 5.79
CA GLY A 600 -14.66 -3.50 7.15
C GLY A 600 -15.46 -2.23 7.47
N VAL A 601 -15.59 -1.28 6.53
CA VAL A 601 -16.38 -0.05 6.70
C VAL A 601 -17.71 -0.17 5.94
N ALA A 602 -18.82 -0.02 6.67
CA ALA A 602 -20.15 -0.07 6.06
C ALA A 602 -20.48 1.25 5.33
N THR A 603 -21.06 1.13 4.13
CA THR A 603 -21.62 2.26 3.38
C THR A 603 -22.98 2.71 3.98
N GLU A 604 -23.56 3.78 3.42
CA GLU A 604 -24.95 4.13 3.74
C GLU A 604 -25.91 2.98 3.46
N VAL A 605 -26.87 2.79 4.36
CA VAL A 605 -27.91 1.77 4.21
C VAL A 605 -28.87 2.16 3.10
N ARG A 606 -29.03 1.30 2.12
CA ARG A 606 -29.98 1.48 1.01
C ARG A 606 -31.20 0.60 1.19
N THR A 607 -32.39 1.20 1.13
CA THR A 607 -33.65 0.46 1.09
C THR A 607 -33.98 0.07 -0.34
N LEU A 608 -34.13 -1.23 -0.56
CA LEU A 608 -34.58 -1.82 -1.83
C LEU A 608 -36.05 -2.14 -1.73
N THR A 609 -36.79 -1.90 -2.82
CA THR A 609 -38.23 -2.20 -2.90
C THR A 609 -38.45 -3.27 -3.94
N LEU A 610 -38.98 -4.39 -3.51
CA LEU A 610 -39.52 -5.40 -4.40
C LEU A 610 -41.00 -5.05 -4.70
N ASN A 611 -41.33 -4.89 -5.98
CA ASN A 611 -42.68 -4.59 -6.43
C ASN A 611 -43.01 -5.41 -7.67
N ASP A 612 -43.72 -6.52 -7.47
CA ASP A 612 -44.23 -7.37 -8.53
C ASP A 612 -45.72 -7.16 -8.72
N VAL A 613 -46.07 -6.22 -9.60
CA VAL A 613 -47.44 -5.84 -9.91
C VAL A 613 -48.25 -7.03 -10.47
N ALA A 614 -47.60 -7.92 -11.24
CA ALA A 614 -48.26 -9.09 -11.81
C ALA A 614 -48.66 -10.10 -10.72
N HIS A 615 -47.76 -10.33 -9.74
CA HIS A 615 -48.09 -11.18 -8.60
C HIS A 615 -49.22 -10.59 -7.75
N PHE A 616 -49.23 -9.28 -7.55
CA PHE A 616 -50.30 -8.59 -6.81
C PHE A 616 -51.64 -8.72 -7.52
N ALA A 617 -51.69 -8.57 -8.84
CA ALA A 617 -52.92 -8.71 -9.63
C ALA A 617 -53.47 -10.13 -9.57
N VAL A 618 -52.63 -11.16 -9.66
CA VAL A 618 -53.01 -12.57 -9.55
C VAL A 618 -53.57 -12.88 -8.16
N GLN A 619 -52.89 -12.44 -7.09
CA GLN A 619 -53.33 -12.67 -5.71
C GLN A 619 -54.65 -11.95 -5.40
N ARG A 620 -54.84 -10.75 -5.93
CA ARG A 620 -56.11 -10.03 -5.82
C ARG A 620 -57.24 -10.75 -6.54
N GLY A 621 -57.01 -11.23 -7.75
CA GLY A 621 -57.97 -12.02 -8.52
C GLY A 621 -58.37 -13.31 -7.81
N ILE A 622 -57.41 -14.03 -7.21
CA ILE A 622 -57.67 -15.23 -6.40
C ILE A 622 -58.53 -14.91 -5.17
N ARG A 623 -58.22 -13.81 -4.46
CA ARG A 623 -59.04 -13.39 -3.29
C ARG A 623 -60.46 -13.00 -3.68
N GLU A 624 -60.64 -12.30 -4.79
CA GLU A 624 -61.92 -11.92 -5.32
C GLU A 624 -62.73 -13.15 -5.76
N LEU A 625 -62.06 -14.13 -6.39
CA LEU A 625 -62.64 -15.42 -6.75
C LEU A 625 -63.10 -16.23 -5.52
N ASN A 626 -62.25 -16.32 -4.50
CA ASN A 626 -62.56 -17.02 -3.26
C ASN A 626 -63.73 -16.34 -2.52
N ALA A 627 -63.74 -15.02 -2.47
CA ALA A 627 -64.82 -14.24 -1.87
C ALA A 627 -66.17 -14.42 -2.62
N LEU A 628 -66.09 -14.70 -3.91
CA LEU A 628 -67.26 -15.03 -4.72
C LEU A 628 -67.75 -16.49 -4.52
N CYS A 629 -66.79 -17.41 -4.26
CA CYS A 629 -67.11 -18.83 -3.98
C CYS A 629 -67.75 -19.04 -2.60
N ASP A 630 -67.43 -18.14 -1.64
CA ASP A 630 -67.98 -18.20 -0.27
C ASP A 630 -69.42 -17.65 -0.15
N LYS A 631 -70.04 -17.15 -1.27
CA LYS A 631 -71.43 -16.67 -1.27
C LYS A 631 -72.36 -17.78 -1.67
N PRO A 632 -73.36 -18.15 -0.84
CA PRO A 632 -74.21 -19.34 -1.04
C PRO A 632 -75.30 -19.18 -2.07
N LYS A 633 -75.16 -18.54 -3.24
CA LYS A 633 -76.15 -18.51 -4.31
C LYS A 633 -75.58 -18.48 -5.72
N SER A 634 -75.92 -19.53 -6.47
CA SER A 634 -75.88 -19.77 -7.91
C SER A 634 -74.64 -20.29 -8.58
N ARG A 635 -74.60 -21.61 -8.78
CA ARG A 635 -73.60 -22.32 -9.60
C ARG A 635 -73.57 -21.92 -11.09
N ALA A 636 -74.60 -21.27 -11.60
CA ALA A 636 -74.72 -20.93 -13.02
C ALA A 636 -73.90 -19.70 -13.47
N TRP A 637 -73.49 -18.86 -12.54
CA TRP A 637 -72.71 -17.66 -12.85
C TRP A 637 -71.19 -17.91 -12.81
N MET A 638 -70.70 -18.98 -12.17
CA MET A 638 -69.28 -19.25 -11.98
C MET A 638 -68.58 -19.67 -13.26
N THR A 639 -69.24 -20.29 -14.22
CA THR A 639 -68.61 -20.69 -15.48
C THR A 639 -68.38 -19.53 -16.44
N GLY A 640 -69.18 -18.48 -16.38
CA GLY A 640 -69.00 -17.28 -17.19
C GLY A 640 -67.91 -16.31 -16.67
N LEU A 641 -67.84 -16.17 -15.35
CA LEU A 641 -66.89 -15.27 -14.71
C LEU A 641 -65.44 -15.82 -14.68
N SER A 642 -65.27 -17.14 -14.57
CA SER A 642 -63.97 -17.78 -14.62
C SER A 642 -63.30 -17.65 -16.00
N VAL A 643 -64.07 -17.69 -17.08
CA VAL A 643 -63.62 -17.51 -18.46
C VAL A 643 -63.32 -16.04 -18.73
N ALA A 644 -64.09 -15.09 -18.21
CA ALA A 644 -63.87 -13.65 -18.38
C ALA A 644 -62.69 -13.14 -17.55
N SER A 645 -62.48 -13.66 -16.34
CA SER A 645 -61.40 -13.30 -15.49
C SER A 645 -60.06 -13.87 -16.01
N ALA A 646 -60.01 -15.11 -16.50
CA ALA A 646 -58.87 -15.70 -17.15
C ALA A 646 -58.53 -14.98 -18.46
N ALA A 647 -59.49 -14.55 -19.24
CA ALA A 647 -59.30 -13.77 -20.46
C ALA A 647 -58.80 -12.36 -20.18
N ALA A 648 -59.28 -11.69 -19.12
CA ALA A 648 -58.78 -10.38 -18.69
C ALA A 648 -57.35 -10.45 -18.15
N SER A 649 -57.00 -11.51 -17.43
CA SER A 649 -55.62 -11.74 -16.94
C SER A 649 -54.67 -12.06 -18.08
N LEU A 650 -55.11 -12.82 -19.11
CA LEU A 650 -54.30 -13.07 -20.31
C LEU A 650 -54.16 -11.80 -21.18
N LEU A 651 -55.17 -10.96 -21.28
CA LEU A 651 -55.12 -9.69 -22.01
C LEU A 651 -54.19 -8.67 -21.34
N LEU A 652 -54.13 -8.62 -20.01
CA LEU A 652 -53.19 -7.80 -19.26
C LEU A 652 -51.74 -8.29 -19.41
N LEU A 653 -51.50 -9.60 -19.45
CA LEU A 653 -50.19 -10.20 -19.71
C LEU A 653 -49.72 -9.97 -21.17
N VAL A 654 -50.64 -9.95 -22.13
CA VAL A 654 -50.30 -9.71 -23.54
C VAL A 654 -50.12 -8.21 -23.84
N SER A 655 -50.88 -7.32 -23.18
CA SER A 655 -50.74 -5.87 -23.35
C SER A 655 -49.49 -5.33 -22.67
N GLY A 656 -49.07 -5.93 -21.54
CA GLY A 656 -47.79 -5.60 -20.90
C GLY A 656 -46.55 -5.93 -21.75
N ARG A 657 -46.61 -7.00 -22.55
CA ARG A 657 -45.54 -7.37 -23.49
C ARG A 657 -45.43 -6.50 -24.75
N LYS A 658 -46.45 -5.73 -25.11
CA LYS A 658 -46.39 -4.84 -26.29
C LYS A 658 -45.78 -3.46 -26.01
N ASN A 659 -45.71 -3.02 -24.75
CA ASN A 659 -45.14 -1.71 -24.41
C ASN A 659 -43.64 -1.72 -24.15
N ASP A 660 -43.00 -2.88 -24.07
CA ASP A 660 -41.54 -2.98 -23.88
C ASP A 660 -40.72 -3.00 -25.20
N LYS A 661 -41.36 -2.78 -26.38
CA LYS A 661 -40.64 -2.72 -27.67
C LYS A 661 -40.39 -1.28 -28.20
N HIS A 662 -40.78 -0.25 -27.47
CA HIS A 662 -40.50 1.15 -27.81
C HIS A 662 -40.17 1.96 -26.55
N ARG A 663 -38.99 1.69 -25.96
CA ARG A 663 -38.20 2.69 -25.23
C ARG A 663 -36.75 2.23 -25.12
#